data_2dad6306b6d7b982f4671325359839fa
#
_entry.id   2dad6306b6d7b982f4671325359839fa
#
_cell.length_a   1.000
_cell.length_b   1.000
_cell.length_c   1.000
_cell.angle_alpha   90.00
_cell.angle_beta   90.00
_cell.angle_gamma   90.00
#
_symmetry.space_group_name_H-M   'P 1'
#
loop_
_entity.id
_entity.type
_entity.pdbx_description
1 polymer ?
#
loop_
_entity_poly.entity_id
_entity_poly.type
_entity_poly.pdbx_seq_one_letter_code
_entity_poly.pdbx_strand_id
1 'polypeptide(L)'
;MSSRWTAFAALVALGTMSVLLGSCSSTSTSAKLIPTPVVTGIFPGSITAGSQMFTLNITGNGFISSPMSEVYWNGSMRTTTLNATNGQLVVSILAPDVATAGFATVTVVNAEPGGPSSGTTFQIDAVQAGTPLISAVAPFAPVSATPGGAAFTLTVNGSNFLPASVVAWNGSPRPTTYVNSTQVTASITKQDIATAGFASVSVYNPTPGGLYLFSPAVDFQIGSSGMAFPMIASVNASGGPADGPSGAPSVSTDGRFVAFYSQAKNLVAQGAYGNIFLRDTCLGAENCTPQTIAADLAYDGSAPNGKPGYRVALSADGRFVAFESRATDLISAQESPSPAGAGEAALNLFVRDLCTGSSAPAGCFPHTEAVSADVNAQLPATGRTISPSISADGRFIAFASNSANLVAAQTGSGYQVFVRDTCAGASAGRSCVPGTSQVTLEPEYRADGFEGKTPEISASGRYVAFVLLGPAAGAAGNPFPSQILLRDTCFGASVPASCVPATTAVSVAPDGVPANGVSQSPFVSADGRFVVFQSRASNLAAGASNGKFSVFLRDTCLGATAPDGCAPSTTLVAAPGMYGAAGNSDVRAPWISASGRYISFLGGGSAASNPPASQRETALFVRDTCFGVMASCAPRTLQVAAPSSASQQRALRVDQSRAVPITSSGRIAAFFSASPVPAAPSSGHGDVILTLTSF
;
A
#
# COMPACT_ATOMS: atom_id res chain seq x y z
N MET A 1 -20.61 71.12 11.68
CA MET A 1 -21.27 71.85 10.63
C MET A 1 -21.76 70.85 9.64
N SER A 2 -23.01 70.44 9.76
CA SER A 2 -24.25 70.82 9.08
C SER A 2 -24.11 70.68 7.56
N SER A 3 -24.95 70.06 6.80
CA SER A 3 -26.40 69.83 6.85
C SER A 3 -26.84 69.00 5.62
N ARG A 4 -27.76 68.06 5.79
CA ARG A 4 -29.17 68.05 5.34
C ARG A 4 -29.43 67.73 3.85
N TRP A 5 -30.13 66.61 3.64
CA TRP A 5 -31.51 66.35 3.19
C TRP A 5 -31.88 66.78 1.77
N THR A 6 -32.44 65.86 0.98
CA THR A 6 -33.88 65.87 0.65
C THR A 6 -34.34 64.60 -0.06
N ALA A 7 -35.45 64.07 0.41
CA ALA A 7 -36.27 63.04 -0.20
C ALA A 7 -37.19 63.63 -1.28
N PHE A 8 -37.58 62.84 -2.28
CA PHE A 8 -38.82 63.14 -3.08
C PHE A 8 -39.58 61.83 -3.30
N ALA A 9 -40.80 61.87 -2.82
CA ALA A 9 -41.86 60.89 -3.10
C ALA A 9 -42.86 61.47 -4.10
N ALA A 10 -43.38 60.65 -4.98
CA ALA A 10 -44.67 60.85 -5.70
C ALA A 10 -45.11 59.52 -6.30
N LEU A 11 -46.10 58.90 -5.88
CA LEU A 11 -47.56 59.01 -6.01
C LEU A 11 -48.09 58.35 -7.31
N VAL A 12 -48.71 57.21 -7.10
CA VAL A 12 -49.93 56.54 -7.61
C VAL A 12 -50.60 57.08 -8.87
N ALA A 13 -50.89 56.16 -9.81
CA ALA A 13 -52.10 56.21 -10.62
C ALA A 13 -52.62 54.78 -10.89
N LEU A 14 -53.79 54.48 -10.39
CA LEU A 14 -54.65 53.33 -10.76
C LEU A 14 -55.20 53.54 -12.16
N GLY A 15 -55.15 52.47 -12.97
CA GLY A 15 -55.89 52.34 -14.21
C GLY A 15 -56.43 50.92 -14.34
N THR A 16 -57.70 50.78 -14.05
CA THR A 16 -58.50 49.57 -14.30
C THR A 16 -58.78 49.41 -15.79
N MET A 17 -58.54 48.23 -16.35
CA MET A 17 -59.24 47.78 -17.53
C MET A 17 -59.36 46.26 -17.61
N SER A 18 -60.57 45.87 -17.88
CA SER A 18 -61.15 44.54 -17.78
C SER A 18 -60.75 43.54 -18.86
N VAL A 19 -60.57 42.31 -18.41
CA VAL A 19 -60.97 41.00 -18.97
C VAL A 19 -61.15 40.81 -20.50
N LEU A 20 -60.34 39.93 -21.04
CA LEU A 20 -60.72 38.98 -22.09
C LEU A 20 -60.10 37.62 -21.76
N LEU A 21 -60.97 36.65 -21.44
CA LEU A 21 -60.65 35.24 -21.27
C LEU A 21 -60.30 34.63 -22.67
N GLY A 22 -59.03 34.29 -22.83
CA GLY A 22 -58.58 33.42 -23.92
C GLY A 22 -57.97 32.18 -23.27
N SER A 23 -58.66 31.04 -23.35
CA SER A 23 -58.16 29.75 -22.95
C SER A 23 -57.01 29.31 -23.89
N CYS A 24 -55.76 29.43 -23.42
CA CYS A 24 -54.63 28.72 -23.97
C CYS A 24 -54.23 27.63 -22.97
N SER A 25 -54.34 26.39 -23.40
CA SER A 25 -53.74 25.24 -22.71
C SER A 25 -52.23 25.40 -22.67
N SER A 26 -51.67 25.85 -21.57
CA SER A 26 -50.24 25.83 -21.33
C SER A 26 -49.81 24.43 -20.90
N THR A 27 -49.19 23.70 -21.82
CA THR A 27 -48.28 22.63 -21.43
C THR A 27 -47.21 23.23 -20.55
N SER A 28 -47.31 23.06 -19.24
CA SER A 28 -46.28 23.43 -18.28
C SER A 28 -45.10 22.50 -18.50
N THR A 29 -44.15 22.87 -19.33
CA THR A 29 -42.80 22.37 -19.20
C THR A 29 -42.26 22.88 -17.88
N SER A 30 -42.20 22.02 -16.87
CA SER A 30 -41.50 22.31 -15.63
C SER A 30 -40.07 22.73 -15.99
N ALA A 31 -39.78 24.01 -15.92
CA ALA A 31 -38.41 24.50 -16.03
C ALA A 31 -37.62 23.81 -14.92
N LYS A 32 -36.68 22.98 -15.28
CA LYS A 32 -35.77 22.31 -14.34
C LYS A 32 -35.04 23.42 -13.57
N LEU A 33 -35.42 23.62 -12.29
CA LEU A 33 -34.74 24.57 -11.43
C LEU A 33 -33.25 24.19 -11.34
N ILE A 34 -32.39 25.04 -11.88
CA ILE A 34 -30.95 24.88 -11.72
C ILE A 34 -30.61 25.40 -10.33
N PRO A 35 -30.11 24.54 -9.41
CA PRO A 35 -29.81 24.93 -8.06
C PRO A 35 -28.59 25.88 -7.99
N THR A 36 -28.56 26.77 -7.01
CA THR A 36 -27.32 27.48 -6.68
C THR A 36 -26.32 26.50 -6.06
N PRO A 37 -25.09 26.40 -6.55
CA PRO A 37 -24.10 25.47 -6.02
C PRO A 37 -23.63 25.92 -4.62
N VAL A 38 -23.40 24.97 -3.75
CA VAL A 38 -22.87 25.19 -2.38
C VAL A 38 -21.61 24.36 -2.23
N VAL A 39 -20.47 25.00 -1.98
CA VAL A 39 -19.20 24.32 -1.67
C VAL A 39 -19.18 24.01 -0.17
N THR A 40 -18.99 22.75 0.18
CA THR A 40 -18.89 22.29 1.59
C THR A 40 -17.47 21.92 1.99
N GLY A 41 -16.57 21.72 1.03
CA GLY A 41 -15.17 21.43 1.28
C GLY A 41 -14.34 21.45 0.00
N ILE A 42 -13.05 21.67 0.18
CA ILE A 42 -12.03 21.60 -0.86
C ILE A 42 -10.84 20.75 -0.38
N PHE A 43 -10.25 19.97 -1.26
CA PHE A 43 -9.09 19.15 -0.94
C PHE A 43 -8.09 19.08 -2.11
N PRO A 44 -6.79 19.33 -1.85
CA PRO A 44 -6.20 19.74 -0.59
C PRO A 44 -6.73 21.08 -0.10
N GLY A 45 -6.64 21.37 1.21
CA GLY A 45 -7.07 22.64 1.80
C GLY A 45 -6.06 23.77 1.65
N SER A 46 -4.79 23.44 1.44
CA SER A 46 -3.71 24.38 1.12
C SER A 46 -2.63 23.74 0.28
N ILE A 47 -1.74 24.53 -0.28
CA ILE A 47 -0.53 24.10 -1.00
C ILE A 47 0.58 25.13 -0.83
N THR A 48 1.84 24.71 -0.90
CA THR A 48 2.99 25.64 -0.84
C THR A 48 3.15 26.41 -2.15
N ALA A 49 3.47 27.69 -2.07
CA ALA A 49 3.77 28.53 -3.21
C ALA A 49 4.90 27.95 -4.09
N GLY A 50 4.73 28.03 -5.41
CA GLY A 50 5.67 27.43 -6.36
C GLY A 50 5.46 25.94 -6.61
N SER A 51 4.42 25.33 -6.02
CA SER A 51 4.04 23.94 -6.30
C SER A 51 3.65 23.75 -7.76
N GLN A 52 3.76 22.48 -8.21
CA GLN A 52 3.36 22.03 -9.54
C GLN A 52 1.84 22.11 -9.72
N MET A 53 1.40 21.91 -10.98
CA MET A 53 0.00 21.64 -11.27
C MET A 53 -0.53 20.51 -10.35
N PHE A 54 -1.69 20.71 -9.75
CA PHE A 54 -2.33 19.73 -8.89
C PHE A 54 -3.83 19.66 -9.14
N THR A 55 -4.44 18.60 -8.63
CA THR A 55 -5.88 18.40 -8.70
C THR A 55 -6.55 18.87 -7.42
N LEU A 56 -7.50 19.80 -7.55
CA LEU A 56 -8.37 20.25 -6.48
C LEU A 56 -9.71 19.51 -6.57
N ASN A 57 -10.06 18.81 -5.50
CA ASN A 57 -11.37 18.16 -5.36
C ASN A 57 -12.29 19.06 -4.57
N ILE A 58 -13.48 19.34 -5.10
CA ILE A 58 -14.49 20.20 -4.45
C ILE A 58 -15.70 19.36 -4.11
N THR A 59 -16.05 19.34 -2.84
CA THR A 59 -17.26 18.70 -2.33
C THR A 59 -18.34 19.76 -2.10
N GLY A 60 -19.60 19.38 -2.35
CA GLY A 60 -20.69 20.31 -2.20
C GLY A 60 -22.01 19.75 -2.66
N ASN A 61 -23.00 20.65 -2.74
CA ASN A 61 -24.35 20.33 -3.19
C ASN A 61 -24.73 21.21 -4.38
N GLY A 62 -25.68 20.74 -5.17
CA GLY A 62 -26.20 21.50 -6.30
C GLY A 62 -25.29 21.53 -7.52
N PHE A 63 -24.25 20.69 -7.58
CA PHE A 63 -23.42 20.55 -8.78
C PHE A 63 -24.19 19.79 -9.88
N ILE A 64 -24.07 20.28 -11.11
CA ILE A 64 -24.82 19.76 -12.27
C ILE A 64 -23.88 19.30 -13.38
N SER A 65 -24.35 18.33 -14.15
CA SER A 65 -23.57 17.73 -15.24
C SER A 65 -23.92 18.30 -16.62
N SER A 66 -25.10 18.97 -16.76
CA SER A 66 -25.52 19.54 -18.04
C SER A 66 -26.48 20.75 -17.85
N PRO A 67 -26.06 21.97 -18.20
CA PRO A 67 -24.66 22.32 -18.46
C PRO A 67 -23.82 22.07 -17.22
N MET A 68 -22.54 21.69 -17.40
CA MET A 68 -21.70 21.32 -16.28
C MET A 68 -21.38 22.52 -15.40
N SER A 69 -21.35 22.32 -14.08
CA SER A 69 -20.85 23.31 -13.14
C SER A 69 -19.40 23.68 -13.46
N GLU A 70 -19.12 24.97 -13.53
CA GLU A 70 -17.80 25.51 -13.84
C GLU A 70 -17.11 25.99 -12.55
N VAL A 71 -15.80 25.78 -12.47
CA VAL A 71 -14.99 26.25 -11.33
C VAL A 71 -14.11 27.40 -11.74
N TYR A 72 -14.13 28.45 -10.94
CA TYR A 72 -13.31 29.65 -11.10
C TYR A 72 -12.30 29.76 -9.97
N TRP A 73 -11.06 29.98 -10.34
CA TRP A 73 -9.93 30.29 -9.46
C TRP A 73 -9.56 31.75 -9.61
N ASN A 74 -9.76 32.53 -8.56
CA ASN A 74 -9.61 33.99 -8.61
C ASN A 74 -10.34 34.63 -9.80
N GLY A 75 -11.55 34.18 -10.10
CA GLY A 75 -12.37 34.67 -11.20
C GLY A 75 -12.00 34.13 -12.58
N SER A 76 -10.97 33.29 -12.71
CA SER A 76 -10.57 32.65 -13.97
C SER A 76 -11.05 31.20 -14.00
N MET A 77 -11.76 30.82 -15.06
CA MET A 77 -12.27 29.45 -15.23
C MET A 77 -11.14 28.43 -15.31
N ARG A 78 -11.34 27.27 -14.69
CA ARG A 78 -10.41 26.13 -14.72
C ARG A 78 -11.08 24.91 -15.32
N THR A 79 -10.27 24.08 -15.97
CA THR A 79 -10.75 22.79 -16.51
C THR A 79 -11.31 21.95 -15.37
N THR A 80 -12.61 21.68 -15.48
CA THR A 80 -13.40 21.02 -14.44
C THR A 80 -14.03 19.75 -14.99
N THR A 81 -14.10 18.72 -14.18
CA THR A 81 -14.87 17.50 -14.45
C THR A 81 -15.75 17.19 -13.24
N LEU A 82 -16.99 16.75 -13.49
CA LEU A 82 -17.86 16.27 -12.43
C LEU A 82 -17.70 14.76 -12.30
N ASN A 83 -17.27 14.30 -11.14
CA ASN A 83 -17.27 12.89 -10.83
C ASN A 83 -18.69 12.42 -10.57
N ALA A 84 -19.26 11.72 -11.56
CA ALA A 84 -20.65 11.25 -11.51
C ALA A 84 -20.93 10.26 -10.37
N THR A 85 -19.88 9.63 -9.82
CA THR A 85 -20.01 8.61 -8.78
C THR A 85 -20.22 9.21 -7.40
N ASN A 86 -19.51 10.31 -7.09
CA ASN A 86 -19.54 10.93 -5.76
C ASN A 86 -20.02 12.38 -5.77
N GLY A 87 -20.38 12.91 -6.96
CA GLY A 87 -20.87 14.28 -7.09
C GLY A 87 -19.81 15.36 -6.83
N GLN A 88 -18.52 15.02 -6.79
CA GLN A 88 -17.43 15.98 -6.59
C GLN A 88 -17.00 16.62 -7.91
N LEU A 89 -16.63 17.88 -7.85
CA LEU A 89 -15.92 18.54 -8.95
C LEU A 89 -14.42 18.33 -8.80
N VAL A 90 -13.78 17.94 -9.87
CA VAL A 90 -12.34 17.68 -9.98
C VAL A 90 -11.75 18.74 -10.91
N VAL A 91 -10.81 19.52 -10.42
CA VAL A 91 -10.32 20.73 -11.08
C VAL A 91 -8.80 20.68 -11.19
N SER A 92 -8.26 21.00 -12.36
CA SER A 92 -6.82 21.15 -12.56
C SER A 92 -6.39 22.59 -12.25
N ILE A 93 -5.61 22.77 -11.19
CA ILE A 93 -4.99 24.05 -10.81
C ILE A 93 -3.57 24.06 -11.35
N LEU A 94 -3.23 25.07 -12.11
CA LEU A 94 -1.95 25.16 -12.81
C LEU A 94 -0.84 25.71 -11.89
N ALA A 95 0.41 25.38 -12.16
CA ALA A 95 1.55 25.90 -11.40
C ALA A 95 1.60 27.44 -11.29
N PRO A 96 1.27 28.23 -12.34
CA PRO A 96 1.20 29.68 -12.21
C PRO A 96 0.13 30.18 -11.24
N ASP A 97 -0.93 29.42 -11.00
CA ASP A 97 -2.03 29.80 -10.10
C ASP A 97 -1.61 29.83 -8.63
N VAL A 98 -0.54 29.11 -8.31
CA VAL A 98 0.00 28.95 -6.95
C VAL A 98 1.47 29.40 -6.87
N ALA A 99 1.93 30.21 -7.81
CA ALA A 99 3.32 30.69 -7.87
C ALA A 99 3.72 31.55 -6.66
N THR A 100 2.76 32.28 -6.07
CA THR A 100 2.99 33.17 -4.93
C THR A 100 2.10 32.80 -3.75
N ALA A 101 2.66 32.96 -2.54
CA ALA A 101 1.90 32.74 -1.30
C ALA A 101 0.76 33.73 -1.15
N GLY A 102 -0.33 33.30 -0.55
CA GLY A 102 -1.51 34.13 -0.35
C GLY A 102 -2.78 33.29 -0.25
N PHE A 103 -3.86 33.86 -0.68
CA PHE A 103 -5.17 33.19 -0.72
C PHE A 103 -5.75 33.29 -2.14
N ALA A 104 -6.36 32.19 -2.56
CA ALA A 104 -7.15 32.16 -3.78
C ALA A 104 -8.61 31.95 -3.44
N THR A 105 -9.51 32.56 -4.22
CA THR A 105 -10.95 32.34 -4.10
C THR A 105 -11.38 31.28 -5.10
N VAL A 106 -12.00 30.22 -4.63
CA VAL A 106 -12.60 29.15 -5.43
C VAL A 106 -14.10 29.37 -5.46
N THR A 107 -14.68 29.51 -6.64
CA THR A 107 -16.11 29.69 -6.84
C THR A 107 -16.62 28.67 -7.83
N VAL A 108 -17.75 28.06 -7.52
CA VAL A 108 -18.46 27.15 -8.45
C VAL A 108 -19.63 27.91 -9.04
N VAL A 109 -19.82 27.83 -10.34
CA VAL A 109 -20.88 28.54 -11.06
C VAL A 109 -21.75 27.54 -11.83
N ASN A 110 -23.04 27.60 -11.63
CA ASN A 110 -24.03 26.96 -12.48
C ASN A 110 -24.59 27.98 -13.47
N ALA A 111 -24.99 27.51 -14.64
CA ALA A 111 -25.69 28.38 -15.61
C ALA A 111 -26.93 29.02 -14.99
N GLU A 112 -27.28 30.23 -15.48
CA GLU A 112 -28.51 30.90 -15.00
C GLU A 112 -29.74 29.99 -15.16
N PRO A 113 -30.63 29.96 -14.15
CA PRO A 113 -30.73 30.86 -12.98
C PRO A 113 -29.95 30.39 -11.74
N GLY A 114 -29.07 29.36 -11.82
CA GLY A 114 -28.35 28.78 -10.68
C GLY A 114 -27.33 29.73 -10.05
N GLY A 115 -26.57 30.43 -10.87
CA GLY A 115 -25.58 31.43 -10.42
C GLY A 115 -24.36 30.86 -9.69
N PRO A 116 -23.52 31.70 -9.07
CA PRO A 116 -22.31 31.32 -8.36
C PRO A 116 -22.56 30.86 -6.91
N SER A 117 -21.70 29.99 -6.41
CA SER A 117 -21.55 29.71 -4.97
C SER A 117 -20.97 30.93 -4.24
N SER A 118 -21.05 30.95 -2.91
CA SER A 118 -20.12 31.77 -2.11
C SER A 118 -18.68 31.36 -2.40
N GLY A 119 -17.77 32.33 -2.42
CA GLY A 119 -16.35 32.06 -2.60
C GLY A 119 -15.78 31.28 -1.41
N THR A 120 -15.07 30.20 -1.69
CA THR A 120 -14.33 29.42 -0.69
C THR A 120 -12.86 29.77 -0.79
N THR A 121 -12.23 30.09 0.35
CA THR A 121 -10.83 30.47 0.39
C THR A 121 -9.93 29.23 0.34
N PHE A 122 -8.96 29.24 -0.55
CA PHE A 122 -7.87 28.28 -0.62
C PHE A 122 -6.58 28.97 -0.17
N GLN A 123 -5.82 28.31 0.71
CA GLN A 123 -4.56 28.89 1.22
C GLN A 123 -3.38 28.43 0.36
N ILE A 124 -2.54 29.40 -0.04
CA ILE A 124 -1.24 29.15 -0.67
C ILE A 124 -0.18 29.53 0.35
N ASP A 125 0.41 28.52 0.98
CA ASP A 125 1.37 28.69 2.06
C ASP A 125 2.68 29.34 1.54
N ALA A 126 3.24 30.25 2.29
CA ALA A 126 4.53 30.84 1.95
C ALA A 126 5.63 29.77 1.98
N VAL A 127 6.50 29.79 0.97
CA VAL A 127 7.75 29.03 1.02
C VAL A 127 8.59 29.64 2.14
N GLN A 128 8.98 28.82 3.11
CA GLN A 128 9.87 29.30 4.18
C GLN A 128 11.18 29.80 3.55
N ALA A 129 11.59 31.01 3.88
CA ALA A 129 12.79 31.64 3.32
C ALA A 129 13.99 30.69 3.48
N GLY A 130 14.68 30.39 2.37
CA GLY A 130 15.81 29.48 2.34
C GLY A 130 15.47 28.00 2.11
N THR A 131 14.18 27.61 2.02
CA THR A 131 13.82 26.25 1.60
C THR A 131 14.22 26.02 0.15
N PRO A 132 15.05 25.00 -0.16
CA PRO A 132 15.40 24.70 -1.54
C PRO A 132 14.22 24.08 -2.27
N LEU A 133 14.13 24.31 -3.58
CA LEU A 133 13.14 23.68 -4.45
C LEU A 133 13.84 23.11 -5.67
N ILE A 134 13.50 21.90 -6.06
CA ILE A 134 13.93 21.29 -7.32
C ILE A 134 12.97 21.71 -8.42
N SER A 135 13.50 22.06 -9.60
CA SER A 135 12.69 22.53 -10.74
C SER A 135 11.70 21.45 -11.20
N ALA A 136 10.51 21.89 -11.57
CA ALA A 136 9.51 21.04 -12.18
C ALA A 136 9.84 20.65 -13.62
N VAL A 137 10.54 21.52 -14.32
CA VAL A 137 10.91 21.35 -15.74
C VAL A 137 12.41 21.08 -15.80
N ALA A 138 12.81 19.98 -16.45
CA ALA A 138 14.20 19.55 -16.56
C ALA A 138 14.97 19.62 -15.22
N PRO A 139 14.47 18.91 -14.16
CA PRO A 139 15.08 18.98 -12.83
C PRO A 139 16.50 18.44 -12.82
N PHE A 140 16.82 17.50 -13.73
CA PHE A 140 18.07 16.76 -13.74
C PHE A 140 18.75 16.74 -15.10
N ALA A 141 20.09 16.69 -15.07
CA ALA A 141 20.94 16.33 -16.19
C ALA A 141 22.08 15.40 -15.70
N PRO A 142 22.22 14.15 -16.20
CA PRO A 142 21.31 13.52 -17.16
C PRO A 142 19.91 13.30 -16.59
N VAL A 143 18.92 13.09 -17.44
CA VAL A 143 17.51 12.86 -17.03
C VAL A 143 17.26 11.45 -16.49
N SER A 144 18.14 10.51 -16.83
CA SER A 144 18.12 9.11 -16.38
C SER A 144 19.52 8.51 -16.43
N ALA A 145 19.70 7.36 -15.81
CA ALA A 145 20.95 6.59 -15.86
C ALA A 145 20.68 5.13 -16.20
N THR A 146 21.67 4.46 -16.80
CA THR A 146 21.66 3.02 -17.07
C THR A 146 21.93 2.25 -15.76
N PRO A 147 21.14 1.24 -15.40
CA PRO A 147 21.40 0.40 -14.24
C PRO A 147 22.79 -0.24 -14.31
N GLY A 148 23.52 -0.19 -13.20
CA GLY A 148 24.89 -0.72 -13.13
C GLY A 148 25.91 0.02 -14.02
N GLY A 149 25.51 1.12 -14.65
CA GLY A 149 26.36 1.99 -15.47
C GLY A 149 27.51 2.63 -14.70
N ALA A 150 28.28 3.46 -15.39
CA ALA A 150 29.37 4.21 -14.76
C ALA A 150 28.85 5.27 -13.78
N ALA A 151 29.64 5.59 -12.76
CA ALA A 151 29.38 6.74 -11.90
C ALA A 151 29.32 8.02 -12.74
N PHE A 152 28.47 8.97 -12.36
CA PHE A 152 28.26 10.23 -13.09
C PHE A 152 28.01 11.41 -12.16
N THR A 153 28.09 12.61 -12.72
CA THR A 153 27.73 13.84 -12.03
C THR A 153 26.29 14.18 -12.38
N LEU A 154 25.41 14.21 -11.37
CA LEU A 154 24.03 14.67 -11.51
C LEU A 154 23.97 16.18 -11.34
N THR A 155 23.46 16.88 -12.33
CA THR A 155 23.09 18.30 -12.20
C THR A 155 21.64 18.37 -11.72
N VAL A 156 21.41 19.09 -10.63
CA VAL A 156 20.07 19.37 -10.08
C VAL A 156 19.76 20.83 -10.27
N ASN A 157 18.68 21.11 -11.02
CA ASN A 157 18.19 22.46 -11.26
C ASN A 157 17.05 22.78 -10.29
N GLY A 158 17.00 24.02 -9.83
CA GLY A 158 16.01 24.43 -8.84
C GLY A 158 16.09 25.91 -8.45
N SER A 159 15.79 26.18 -7.18
CA SER A 159 15.90 27.52 -6.61
C SER A 159 16.21 27.45 -5.10
N ASN A 160 16.64 28.59 -4.55
CA ASN A 160 17.03 28.76 -3.15
C ASN A 160 18.17 27.82 -2.70
N PHE A 161 19.03 27.43 -3.64
CA PHE A 161 20.23 26.68 -3.26
C PHE A 161 21.26 27.63 -2.62
N LEU A 162 21.95 27.14 -1.60
CA LEU A 162 22.99 27.83 -0.85
C LEU A 162 24.35 27.16 -1.09
N PRO A 163 25.46 27.82 -0.84
CA PRO A 163 26.78 27.19 -0.93
C PRO A 163 26.96 25.92 -0.09
N ALA A 164 26.15 25.79 0.96
CA ALA A 164 26.14 24.61 1.83
C ALA A 164 25.00 23.61 1.51
N SER A 165 24.26 23.78 0.40
CA SER A 165 23.24 22.83 -0.02
C SER A 165 23.80 21.46 -0.30
N VAL A 166 23.07 20.42 0.09
CA VAL A 166 23.46 19.04 -0.12
C VAL A 166 22.35 18.28 -0.84
N VAL A 167 22.72 17.55 -1.89
CA VAL A 167 21.82 16.63 -2.58
C VAL A 167 21.75 15.34 -1.79
N ALA A 168 20.54 14.88 -1.51
CA ALA A 168 20.26 13.57 -0.92
C ALA A 168 19.69 12.62 -2.00
N TRP A 169 20.28 11.45 -2.11
CA TRP A 169 19.87 10.36 -2.99
C TRP A 169 19.30 9.24 -2.13
N ASN A 170 18.01 8.93 -2.30
CA ASN A 170 17.28 8.00 -1.43
C ASN A 170 17.45 8.35 0.07
N GLY A 171 17.43 9.65 0.40
CA GLY A 171 17.63 10.15 1.76
C GLY A 171 19.08 10.20 2.24
N SER A 172 20.05 9.64 1.51
CA SER A 172 21.48 9.66 1.88
C SER A 172 22.21 10.80 1.19
N PRO A 173 23.03 11.60 1.92
CA PRO A 173 23.76 12.71 1.33
C PRO A 173 24.79 12.24 0.30
N ARG A 174 24.95 13.04 -0.75
CA ARG A 174 25.98 12.86 -1.78
C ARG A 174 26.95 14.03 -1.81
N PRO A 175 28.22 13.79 -2.15
CA PRO A 175 29.17 14.88 -2.39
C PRO A 175 28.56 15.87 -3.37
N THR A 176 28.30 17.10 -2.90
CA THR A 176 27.56 18.13 -3.65
C THR A 176 28.46 19.34 -3.89
N THR A 177 28.41 19.87 -5.09
CA THR A 177 29.08 21.13 -5.44
C THR A 177 28.02 22.18 -5.77
N TYR A 178 28.07 23.29 -5.09
CA TYR A 178 27.24 24.46 -5.37
C TYR A 178 27.73 25.17 -6.65
N VAL A 179 26.86 25.36 -7.60
CA VAL A 179 27.14 26.12 -8.83
C VAL A 179 26.61 27.56 -8.69
N ASN A 180 25.32 27.68 -8.37
CA ASN A 180 24.64 28.96 -8.09
C ASN A 180 23.32 28.68 -7.35
N SER A 181 22.56 29.75 -7.06
CA SER A 181 21.28 29.63 -6.32
C SER A 181 20.19 28.82 -7.04
N THR A 182 20.41 28.44 -8.30
CA THR A 182 19.47 27.64 -9.11
C THR A 182 20.05 26.32 -9.58
N GLN A 183 21.31 26.03 -9.24
CA GLN A 183 21.94 24.79 -9.70
C GLN A 183 22.97 24.26 -8.69
N VAL A 184 22.88 22.98 -8.40
CA VAL A 184 23.90 22.20 -7.68
C VAL A 184 24.24 20.95 -8.46
N THR A 185 25.43 20.37 -8.24
CA THR A 185 25.81 19.09 -8.83
C THR A 185 26.15 18.09 -7.74
N ALA A 186 25.88 16.80 -7.97
CA ALA A 186 26.15 15.74 -7.03
C ALA A 186 26.85 14.53 -7.70
N SER A 187 27.78 13.91 -6.99
CA SER A 187 28.45 12.69 -7.46
C SER A 187 27.57 11.49 -7.15
N ILE A 188 27.10 10.81 -8.21
CA ILE A 188 26.31 9.58 -8.12
C ILE A 188 27.22 8.40 -8.46
N THR A 189 27.28 7.44 -7.55
CA THR A 189 28.18 6.30 -7.70
C THR A 189 27.54 5.18 -8.52
N LYS A 190 28.35 4.24 -9.02
CA LYS A 190 27.86 3.02 -9.67
C LYS A 190 26.91 2.23 -8.74
N GLN A 191 27.18 2.23 -7.43
CA GLN A 191 26.34 1.54 -6.46
C GLN A 191 24.96 2.20 -6.31
N ASP A 192 24.86 3.52 -6.45
CA ASP A 192 23.61 4.27 -6.37
C ASP A 192 22.64 3.92 -7.50
N ILE A 193 23.16 3.48 -8.64
CA ILE A 193 22.42 3.09 -9.82
C ILE A 193 22.59 1.61 -10.16
N ALA A 194 23.01 0.78 -9.21
CA ALA A 194 23.23 -0.64 -9.44
C ALA A 194 21.96 -1.38 -9.87
N THR A 195 20.82 -0.95 -9.37
CA THR A 195 19.49 -1.51 -9.64
C THR A 195 18.63 -0.50 -10.38
N ALA A 196 17.93 -0.96 -11.39
CA ALA A 196 16.98 -0.11 -12.09
C ALA A 196 15.77 0.22 -11.21
N GLY A 197 15.09 1.32 -11.51
CA GLY A 197 13.97 1.83 -10.76
C GLY A 197 13.98 3.35 -10.72
N PHE A 198 13.61 3.89 -9.59
CA PHE A 198 13.66 5.34 -9.35
C PHE A 198 14.45 5.61 -8.08
N ALA A 199 15.22 6.68 -8.10
CA ALA A 199 15.85 7.23 -6.92
C ALA A 199 15.17 8.51 -6.50
N SER A 200 14.88 8.65 -5.22
CA SER A 200 14.32 9.86 -4.65
C SER A 200 15.44 10.88 -4.46
N VAL A 201 15.39 11.98 -5.18
CA VAL A 201 16.36 13.08 -5.09
C VAL A 201 15.73 14.26 -4.39
N SER A 202 16.36 14.73 -3.32
CA SER A 202 16.01 15.97 -2.64
C SER A 202 17.25 16.83 -2.43
N VAL A 203 17.08 18.11 -2.18
CA VAL A 203 18.14 19.03 -1.79
C VAL A 203 17.80 19.58 -0.42
N TYR A 204 18.77 19.70 0.46
CA TYR A 204 18.55 20.35 1.74
C TYR A 204 19.58 21.45 2.01
N ASN A 205 19.10 22.50 2.68
CA ASN A 205 19.90 23.62 3.14
C ASN A 205 20.09 23.50 4.65
N PRO A 206 21.33 23.46 5.17
CA PRO A 206 21.58 23.54 6.60
C PRO A 206 21.22 24.93 7.12
N THR A 207 20.60 25.01 8.29
CA THR A 207 20.30 26.28 8.98
C THR A 207 21.21 26.53 10.16
N PRO A 208 21.42 27.81 10.56
CA PRO A 208 22.08 28.13 11.82
C PRO A 208 21.27 27.59 13.00
N GLY A 209 21.66 26.51 13.61
CA GLY A 209 20.92 25.82 14.68
C GLY A 209 20.78 24.33 14.46
N GLY A 210 21.37 23.79 13.37
CA GLY A 210 21.44 22.36 13.13
C GLY A 210 20.17 21.74 12.51
N LEU A 211 19.19 22.57 12.17
CA LEU A 211 18.02 22.14 11.40
C LEU A 211 18.34 22.15 9.90
N TYR A 212 17.57 21.39 9.14
CA TYR A 212 17.70 21.31 7.70
C TYR A 212 16.38 21.67 7.03
N LEU A 213 16.42 22.48 5.98
CA LEU A 213 15.27 22.77 5.13
C LEU A 213 15.38 21.90 3.88
N PHE A 214 14.42 21.01 3.66
CA PHE A 214 14.42 20.06 2.54
C PHE A 214 13.51 20.54 1.41
N SER A 215 13.94 20.32 0.17
CA SER A 215 13.04 20.37 -0.98
C SER A 215 12.06 19.20 -0.94
N PRO A 216 10.88 19.31 -1.58
CA PRO A 216 10.16 18.13 -2.02
C PRO A 216 11.10 17.22 -2.83
N ALA A 217 10.94 15.91 -2.67
CA ALA A 217 11.72 14.94 -3.43
C ALA A 217 11.21 14.85 -4.87
N VAL A 218 12.11 14.72 -5.82
CA VAL A 218 11.83 14.50 -7.24
C VAL A 218 12.50 13.21 -7.68
N ASP A 219 11.80 12.43 -8.50
CA ASP A 219 12.27 11.13 -8.94
C ASP A 219 13.26 11.23 -10.08
N PHE A 220 14.42 10.59 -9.90
CA PHE A 220 15.39 10.34 -10.94
C PHE A 220 15.24 8.90 -11.45
N GLN A 221 15.14 8.72 -12.77
CA GLN A 221 14.95 7.40 -13.37
C GLN A 221 16.27 6.66 -13.57
N ILE A 222 16.31 5.39 -13.14
CA ILE A 222 17.42 4.48 -13.40
C ILE A 222 16.85 3.37 -14.30
N GLY A 223 17.21 3.36 -15.60
CA GLY A 223 16.70 2.44 -16.61
C GLY A 223 15.90 3.13 -17.72
N SER A 224 15.46 2.35 -18.70
CA SER A 224 14.70 2.87 -19.83
C SER A 224 13.24 3.15 -19.47
N SER A 225 12.68 4.21 -20.04
CA SER A 225 11.32 4.73 -19.80
C SER A 225 10.18 3.89 -20.41
N GLY A 226 10.38 2.58 -20.60
CA GLY A 226 9.50 1.75 -21.43
C GLY A 226 8.32 1.07 -20.75
N MET A 227 8.15 1.16 -19.43
CA MET A 227 7.02 0.48 -18.77
C MET A 227 5.86 1.42 -18.45
N ALA A 228 4.71 1.14 -19.08
CA ALA A 228 3.47 1.82 -18.77
C ALA A 228 2.84 1.23 -17.50
N PHE A 229 2.49 2.07 -16.53
CA PHE A 229 1.65 1.69 -15.39
C PHE A 229 0.21 2.21 -15.59
N PRO A 230 -0.79 1.50 -15.11
CA PRO A 230 -0.71 0.21 -14.41
C PRO A 230 -0.35 -0.94 -15.35
N MET A 231 0.37 -1.93 -14.82
CA MET A 231 0.77 -3.11 -15.54
C MET A 231 0.02 -4.33 -15.01
N ILE A 232 -0.48 -5.18 -15.90
CA ILE A 232 -1.04 -6.47 -15.52
C ILE A 232 0.10 -7.47 -15.39
N ALA A 233 0.25 -8.08 -14.21
CA ALA A 233 1.22 -9.14 -13.96
C ALA A 233 0.69 -10.50 -14.40
N SER A 234 -0.62 -10.73 -14.31
CA SER A 234 -1.29 -11.99 -14.69
C SER A 234 -1.60 -12.05 -16.19
N VAL A 235 -0.57 -11.93 -17.02
CA VAL A 235 -0.67 -12.04 -18.49
C VAL A 235 -0.23 -13.42 -18.96
N ASN A 236 -0.75 -13.86 -20.11
CA ASN A 236 -0.34 -15.10 -20.75
C ASN A 236 1.09 -15.02 -21.33
N ALA A 237 1.61 -16.13 -21.82
CA ALA A 237 2.97 -16.22 -22.36
C ALA A 237 3.27 -15.26 -23.53
N SER A 238 2.22 -14.77 -24.22
CA SER A 238 2.33 -13.79 -25.31
C SER A 238 2.07 -12.35 -24.86
N GLY A 239 1.88 -12.10 -23.56
CA GLY A 239 1.55 -10.78 -23.02
C GLY A 239 0.05 -10.40 -23.13
N GLY A 240 -0.79 -11.32 -23.61
CA GLY A 240 -2.24 -11.14 -23.68
C GLY A 240 -2.96 -11.50 -22.36
N PRO A 241 -4.30 -11.42 -22.32
CA PRO A 241 -5.05 -11.66 -21.10
C PRO A 241 -4.98 -13.12 -20.64
N ALA A 242 -5.03 -13.31 -19.33
CA ALA A 242 -5.24 -14.61 -18.72
C ALA A 242 -6.63 -15.16 -19.05
N ASP A 243 -6.78 -16.49 -19.15
CA ASP A 243 -8.07 -17.15 -19.42
C ASP A 243 -8.83 -17.56 -18.13
N GLY A 244 -8.33 -17.15 -16.96
CA GLY A 244 -8.95 -17.40 -15.67
C GLY A 244 -8.55 -16.37 -14.61
N PRO A 245 -9.26 -16.32 -13.45
CA PRO A 245 -9.02 -15.35 -12.41
C PRO A 245 -7.67 -15.56 -11.73
N SER A 246 -7.01 -14.44 -11.40
CA SER A 246 -5.74 -14.38 -10.68
C SER A 246 -5.87 -13.52 -9.44
N GLY A 247 -5.09 -13.79 -8.40
CA GLY A 247 -5.16 -13.02 -7.16
C GLY A 247 -4.06 -13.34 -6.16
N ALA A 248 -4.18 -12.82 -4.95
CA ALA A 248 -3.25 -13.01 -3.85
C ALA A 248 -1.79 -12.65 -4.19
N PRO A 249 -1.51 -11.44 -4.72
CA PRO A 249 -0.17 -11.09 -5.08
C PRO A 249 0.76 -10.94 -3.87
N SER A 250 2.02 -11.29 -4.06
CA SER A 250 3.16 -10.93 -3.24
C SER A 250 4.25 -10.38 -4.13
N VAL A 251 4.91 -9.30 -3.73
CA VAL A 251 5.84 -8.56 -4.59
C VAL A 251 7.23 -8.48 -3.95
N SER A 252 8.28 -8.61 -4.77
CA SER A 252 9.67 -8.38 -4.33
C SER A 252 9.90 -6.93 -3.91
N THR A 253 10.96 -6.69 -3.15
CA THR A 253 11.26 -5.37 -2.57
C THR A 253 11.44 -4.27 -3.63
N ASP A 254 11.91 -4.64 -4.81
CA ASP A 254 12.14 -3.76 -5.97
C ASP A 254 10.94 -3.68 -6.92
N GLY A 255 9.92 -4.54 -6.73
CA GLY A 255 8.74 -4.61 -7.59
C GLY A 255 8.92 -5.43 -8.87
N ARG A 256 10.09 -6.02 -9.10
CA ARG A 256 10.37 -6.78 -10.32
C ARG A 256 9.62 -8.11 -10.39
N PHE A 257 9.61 -8.85 -9.28
CA PHE A 257 9.00 -10.17 -9.20
C PHE A 257 7.64 -10.10 -8.50
N VAL A 258 6.65 -10.77 -9.08
CA VAL A 258 5.30 -10.88 -8.52
C VAL A 258 4.89 -12.33 -8.46
N ALA A 259 4.75 -12.89 -7.27
CA ALA A 259 4.14 -14.19 -7.06
C ALA A 259 2.63 -14.03 -6.91
N PHE A 260 1.85 -14.94 -7.47
CA PHE A 260 0.38 -14.89 -7.37
C PHE A 260 -0.26 -16.26 -7.60
N TYR A 261 -1.47 -16.40 -7.10
CA TYR A 261 -2.36 -17.51 -7.42
C TYR A 261 -3.15 -17.22 -8.70
N SER A 262 -3.34 -18.24 -9.56
CA SER A 262 -4.23 -18.12 -10.73
C SER A 262 -4.90 -19.45 -11.06
N GLN A 263 -6.12 -19.35 -11.64
CA GLN A 263 -6.82 -20.47 -12.25
C GLN A 263 -6.67 -20.48 -13.78
N ALA A 264 -5.93 -19.53 -14.32
CA ALA A 264 -5.67 -19.45 -15.75
C ALA A 264 -4.75 -20.58 -16.22
N LYS A 265 -5.02 -21.10 -17.40
CA LYS A 265 -4.29 -22.21 -18.03
C LYS A 265 -3.31 -21.77 -19.11
N ASN A 266 -3.33 -20.49 -19.45
CA ASN A 266 -2.55 -19.91 -20.54
C ASN A 266 -1.36 -19.04 -20.10
N LEU A 267 -1.07 -18.97 -18.79
CA LEU A 267 0.01 -18.11 -18.26
C LEU A 267 1.41 -18.58 -18.61
N VAL A 268 1.59 -19.87 -18.81
CA VAL A 268 2.87 -20.50 -19.20
C VAL A 268 2.69 -21.31 -20.48
N ALA A 269 3.77 -21.54 -21.23
CA ALA A 269 3.74 -22.36 -22.43
C ALA A 269 3.37 -23.81 -22.09
N GLN A 270 2.88 -24.55 -23.09
CA GLN A 270 2.26 -25.87 -22.97
C GLN A 270 2.96 -26.85 -22.00
N GLY A 271 2.18 -27.44 -21.11
CA GLY A 271 2.53 -28.61 -20.28
C GLY A 271 2.84 -28.31 -18.81
N ALA A 272 3.04 -27.07 -18.40
CA ALA A 272 3.26 -26.71 -17.00
C ALA A 272 1.96 -26.14 -16.40
N TYR A 273 1.06 -27.02 -15.99
CA TYR A 273 -0.16 -26.65 -15.29
C TYR A 273 0.16 -26.45 -13.81
N GLY A 274 0.37 -25.22 -13.39
CA GLY A 274 0.42 -24.82 -11.99
C GLY A 274 -0.77 -23.93 -11.65
N ASN A 275 -0.86 -23.54 -10.40
CA ASN A 275 -1.79 -22.53 -9.93
C ASN A 275 -1.08 -21.42 -9.16
N ILE A 276 0.19 -21.60 -8.83
CA ILE A 276 1.07 -20.59 -8.23
C ILE A 276 2.11 -20.21 -9.26
N PHE A 277 2.19 -18.93 -9.53
CA PHE A 277 3.06 -18.39 -10.58
C PHE A 277 3.97 -17.30 -10.03
N LEU A 278 5.15 -17.18 -10.62
CA LEU A 278 6.03 -16.02 -10.48
C LEU A 278 6.13 -15.32 -11.84
N ARG A 279 5.83 -14.03 -11.86
CA ARG A 279 6.07 -13.15 -12.99
C ARG A 279 7.35 -12.35 -12.75
N ASP A 280 8.35 -12.51 -13.61
CA ASP A 280 9.40 -11.52 -13.79
C ASP A 280 8.87 -10.46 -14.74
N THR A 281 8.65 -9.25 -14.22
CA THR A 281 8.19 -8.11 -15.02
C THR A 281 9.31 -7.43 -15.76
N CYS A 282 10.55 -7.82 -15.48
CA CYS A 282 11.76 -7.13 -15.90
C CYS A 282 11.85 -5.67 -15.44
N LEU A 283 11.02 -5.30 -14.47
CA LEU A 283 11.09 -3.95 -13.90
C LEU A 283 12.50 -3.75 -13.37
N GLY A 284 13.17 -2.79 -13.94
CA GLY A 284 14.50 -2.46 -13.52
C GLY A 284 15.63 -3.31 -14.06
N ALA A 285 15.38 -4.28 -14.92
CA ALA A 285 16.40 -5.11 -15.52
C ALA A 285 16.65 -4.73 -17.00
N GLU A 286 17.91 -4.64 -17.39
CA GLU A 286 18.29 -4.49 -18.79
C GLU A 286 18.39 -5.85 -19.49
N ASN A 287 18.11 -5.89 -20.79
CA ASN A 287 18.17 -7.10 -21.61
C ASN A 287 17.37 -8.28 -21.04
N CYS A 288 16.29 -7.99 -20.38
CA CYS A 288 15.38 -8.93 -19.76
C CYS A 288 14.11 -9.07 -20.61
N THR A 289 13.61 -10.27 -20.76
CA THR A 289 12.31 -10.55 -21.38
C THR A 289 11.32 -10.92 -20.28
N PRO A 290 10.21 -10.20 -20.11
CA PRO A 290 9.22 -10.53 -19.10
C PRO A 290 8.67 -11.92 -19.28
N GLN A 291 8.69 -12.74 -18.22
CA GLN A 291 8.25 -14.14 -18.27
C GLN A 291 7.45 -14.55 -17.04
N THR A 292 6.58 -15.52 -17.22
CA THR A 292 5.85 -16.17 -16.12
C THR A 292 6.32 -17.62 -16.01
N ILE A 293 6.60 -18.07 -14.79
CA ILE A 293 6.97 -19.46 -14.49
C ILE A 293 6.03 -20.03 -13.44
N ALA A 294 5.74 -21.32 -13.51
CA ALA A 294 4.96 -22.04 -12.49
C ALA A 294 5.85 -22.36 -11.29
N ALA A 295 5.34 -22.08 -10.09
CA ALA A 295 6.06 -22.27 -8.83
C ALA A 295 5.61 -23.52 -8.04
N ASP A 296 4.49 -24.12 -8.36
CA ASP A 296 3.93 -25.27 -7.66
C ASP A 296 4.00 -26.59 -8.48
N LEU A 297 5.06 -26.75 -9.27
CA LEU A 297 5.28 -27.97 -10.06
C LEU A 297 5.58 -29.16 -9.16
N ALA A 298 5.12 -30.37 -9.57
CA ALA A 298 5.55 -31.62 -9.00
C ALA A 298 7.07 -31.78 -9.12
N TYR A 299 7.66 -32.73 -8.34
CA TYR A 299 9.11 -32.90 -8.28
C TYR A 299 9.72 -33.29 -9.63
N ASP A 300 8.94 -33.97 -10.49
CA ASP A 300 9.34 -34.37 -11.85
C ASP A 300 9.08 -33.28 -12.91
N GLY A 301 8.61 -32.08 -12.48
CA GLY A 301 8.28 -30.98 -13.35
C GLY A 301 6.89 -31.03 -13.97
N SER A 302 6.10 -32.04 -13.68
CA SER A 302 4.71 -32.17 -14.13
C SER A 302 3.74 -31.28 -13.32
N ALA A 303 2.46 -31.30 -13.71
CA ALA A 303 1.40 -30.64 -12.93
C ALA A 303 1.23 -31.31 -11.57
N PRO A 304 1.00 -30.55 -10.49
CA PRO A 304 0.78 -31.11 -9.16
C PRO A 304 -0.52 -31.91 -9.10
N ASN A 305 -0.54 -33.01 -8.34
CA ASN A 305 -1.70 -33.90 -8.17
C ASN A 305 -2.76 -33.36 -7.20
N GLY A 306 -2.55 -32.19 -6.58
CA GLY A 306 -3.44 -31.60 -5.60
C GLY A 306 -3.65 -30.09 -5.81
N LYS A 307 -4.73 -29.56 -5.25
CA LYS A 307 -5.07 -28.13 -5.36
C LYS A 307 -4.22 -27.31 -4.38
N PRO A 308 -3.70 -26.15 -4.79
CA PRO A 308 -3.04 -25.23 -3.88
C PRO A 308 -4.05 -24.52 -2.97
N GLY A 309 -3.55 -23.92 -1.90
CA GLY A 309 -4.24 -22.86 -1.18
C GLY A 309 -4.20 -21.54 -1.96
N TYR A 310 -4.78 -20.51 -1.34
CA TYR A 310 -4.90 -19.20 -1.99
C TYR A 310 -3.84 -18.18 -1.53
N ARG A 311 -2.87 -18.58 -0.70
CA ARG A 311 -1.87 -17.68 -0.14
C ARG A 311 -0.48 -18.03 -0.65
N VAL A 312 0.23 -16.98 -1.03
CA VAL A 312 1.63 -17.04 -1.45
C VAL A 312 2.42 -15.98 -0.70
N ALA A 313 3.69 -16.27 -0.44
CA ALA A 313 4.63 -15.31 0.10
C ALA A 313 5.94 -15.41 -0.69
N LEU A 314 6.52 -14.25 -1.05
CA LEU A 314 7.69 -14.12 -1.89
C LEU A 314 8.84 -13.52 -1.09
N SER A 315 10.05 -14.07 -1.23
CA SER A 315 11.27 -13.46 -0.67
C SER A 315 11.56 -12.09 -1.31
N ALA A 316 12.36 -11.28 -0.63
CA ALA A 316 12.61 -9.90 -1.04
C ALA A 316 13.23 -9.77 -2.44
N ASP A 317 14.02 -10.74 -2.86
CA ASP A 317 14.71 -10.80 -4.15
C ASP A 317 13.97 -11.58 -5.24
N GLY A 318 12.79 -12.16 -4.92
CA GLY A 318 12.00 -12.94 -5.86
C GLY A 318 12.45 -14.40 -6.05
N ARG A 319 13.40 -14.90 -5.25
CA ARG A 319 13.94 -16.24 -5.41
C ARG A 319 13.07 -17.34 -4.82
N PHE A 320 12.53 -17.14 -3.61
CA PHE A 320 11.79 -18.15 -2.88
C PHE A 320 10.30 -17.82 -2.83
N VAL A 321 9.47 -18.80 -3.19
CA VAL A 321 8.00 -18.72 -3.11
C VAL A 321 7.50 -19.75 -2.11
N ALA A 322 6.92 -19.29 -1.01
CA ALA A 322 6.21 -20.13 -0.06
C ALA A 322 4.70 -20.18 -0.40
N PHE A 323 4.12 -21.37 -0.40
CA PHE A 323 2.72 -21.58 -0.80
C PHE A 323 2.08 -22.78 -0.13
N GLU A 324 0.78 -22.71 0.01
CA GLU A 324 -0.06 -23.78 0.55
C GLU A 324 -0.45 -24.78 -0.56
N SER A 325 -0.40 -26.09 -0.30
CA SER A 325 -0.84 -27.10 -1.27
C SER A 325 -1.38 -28.38 -0.60
N ARG A 326 -2.30 -29.04 -1.30
CA ARG A 326 -2.78 -30.39 -1.00
C ARG A 326 -2.08 -31.45 -1.85
N ALA A 327 -1.18 -31.05 -2.73
CA ALA A 327 -0.42 -31.97 -3.56
C ALA A 327 0.55 -32.80 -2.71
N THR A 328 0.73 -34.05 -3.09
CA THR A 328 1.59 -35.03 -2.42
C THR A 328 2.83 -35.37 -3.24
N ASP A 329 3.00 -34.77 -4.40
CA ASP A 329 4.05 -35.00 -5.39
C ASP A 329 4.97 -33.79 -5.63
N LEU A 330 4.89 -32.75 -4.78
CA LEU A 330 5.75 -31.58 -4.89
C LEU A 330 7.21 -31.84 -4.46
N ILE A 331 7.40 -32.86 -3.62
CA ILE A 331 8.71 -33.35 -3.19
C ILE A 331 8.80 -34.85 -3.48
N SER A 332 10.03 -35.39 -3.56
CA SER A 332 10.20 -36.79 -3.86
C SER A 332 9.61 -37.71 -2.77
N ALA A 333 9.12 -38.89 -3.14
CA ALA A 333 8.58 -39.85 -2.19
C ALA A 333 9.63 -40.34 -1.16
N GLN A 334 10.91 -40.15 -1.42
CA GLN A 334 12.00 -40.44 -0.51
C GLN A 334 12.20 -39.36 0.54
N GLU A 335 11.85 -38.10 0.21
CA GLU A 335 11.95 -36.97 1.12
C GLU A 335 10.73 -36.85 2.04
N SER A 336 9.57 -37.33 1.62
CA SER A 336 8.38 -37.41 2.48
C SER A 336 7.37 -38.42 1.94
N PRO A 337 7.42 -39.65 2.39
CA PRO A 337 6.40 -40.62 2.05
C PRO A 337 5.04 -40.14 2.60
N SER A 338 4.11 -39.79 1.69
CA SER A 338 2.72 -39.52 2.07
C SER A 338 2.00 -40.83 2.35
N PRO A 339 1.25 -40.96 3.44
CA PRO A 339 0.46 -42.17 3.70
C PRO A 339 -0.57 -42.35 2.57
N ALA A 340 -0.44 -43.48 1.86
CA ALA A 340 -1.39 -43.85 0.82
C ALA A 340 -2.79 -44.05 1.44
N GLY A 341 -3.81 -43.37 0.95
CA GLY A 341 -5.21 -43.60 1.27
C GLY A 341 -5.91 -42.63 2.21
N ALA A 342 -5.32 -41.49 2.55
CA ALA A 342 -6.04 -40.46 3.28
C ALA A 342 -7.05 -39.75 2.33
N GLY A 343 -8.27 -39.53 2.82
CA GLY A 343 -9.29 -38.67 2.21
C GLY A 343 -8.71 -37.31 1.79
N GLU A 344 -9.50 -36.26 1.58
CA GLU A 344 -8.93 -34.96 1.14
C GLU A 344 -7.60 -34.68 1.84
N ALA A 345 -6.50 -34.69 1.05
CA ALA A 345 -5.15 -34.54 1.57
C ALA A 345 -5.02 -33.29 2.46
N ALA A 346 -4.25 -33.39 3.55
CA ALA A 346 -3.98 -32.26 4.43
C ALA A 346 -3.50 -31.06 3.64
N LEU A 347 -3.82 -29.84 4.10
CA LEU A 347 -3.26 -28.64 3.50
C LEU A 347 -1.88 -28.39 4.13
N ASN A 348 -0.84 -28.62 3.37
CA ASN A 348 0.56 -28.47 3.77
C ASN A 348 1.20 -27.20 3.22
N LEU A 349 2.34 -26.82 3.74
CA LEU A 349 3.11 -25.65 3.30
C LEU A 349 4.43 -26.09 2.69
N PHE A 350 4.75 -25.49 1.56
CA PHE A 350 5.96 -25.73 0.80
C PHE A 350 6.67 -24.42 0.49
N VAL A 351 7.96 -24.49 0.23
CA VAL A 351 8.76 -23.40 -0.35
C VAL A 351 9.49 -23.92 -1.58
N ARG A 352 9.44 -23.14 -2.67
CA ARG A 352 10.21 -23.45 -3.86
C ARG A 352 11.30 -22.40 -4.06
N ASP A 353 12.54 -22.88 -4.17
CA ASP A 353 13.64 -22.09 -4.73
C ASP A 353 13.50 -22.11 -6.26
N LEU A 354 13.24 -20.95 -6.83
CA LEU A 354 13.10 -20.78 -8.28
C LEU A 354 14.42 -20.47 -8.98
N CYS A 355 15.50 -20.31 -8.21
CA CYS A 355 16.80 -19.91 -8.71
C CYS A 355 16.78 -18.58 -9.49
N THR A 356 15.81 -17.72 -9.17
CA THR A 356 15.68 -16.37 -9.71
C THR A 356 16.29 -15.35 -8.75
N GLY A 357 16.33 -14.08 -9.16
CA GLY A 357 16.83 -13.03 -8.28
C GLY A 357 18.36 -12.96 -8.18
N SER A 358 18.83 -11.97 -7.42
CA SER A 358 20.27 -11.66 -7.32
C SER A 358 21.05 -12.58 -6.36
N SER A 359 20.33 -13.30 -5.47
CA SER A 359 20.93 -14.20 -4.47
C SER A 359 21.09 -15.64 -4.97
N ALA A 360 20.60 -15.97 -6.18
CA ALA A 360 20.70 -17.32 -6.72
C ALA A 360 22.17 -17.67 -7.00
N PRO A 361 22.74 -18.76 -6.42
CA PRO A 361 24.09 -19.17 -6.67
C PRO A 361 24.26 -19.71 -8.11
N ALA A 362 25.47 -19.61 -8.65
CA ALA A 362 25.79 -20.22 -9.93
C ALA A 362 25.54 -21.75 -9.86
N GLY A 363 24.82 -22.29 -10.84
CA GLY A 363 24.48 -23.72 -10.87
C GLY A 363 23.26 -24.09 -9.98
N CYS A 364 22.50 -23.12 -9.52
CA CYS A 364 21.24 -23.37 -8.81
C CYS A 364 20.26 -24.17 -9.67
N PHE A 365 19.57 -25.12 -9.07
CA PHE A 365 18.48 -25.89 -9.69
C PHE A 365 17.18 -25.68 -8.92
N PRO A 366 16.08 -25.31 -9.60
CA PRO A 366 14.79 -25.14 -8.92
C PRO A 366 14.36 -26.42 -8.20
N HIS A 367 14.01 -26.29 -6.92
CA HIS A 367 13.54 -27.42 -6.10
C HIS A 367 12.50 -26.95 -5.07
N THR A 368 11.71 -27.88 -4.56
CA THR A 368 10.68 -27.64 -3.55
C THR A 368 11.04 -28.37 -2.26
N GLU A 369 10.83 -27.67 -1.14
CA GLU A 369 11.02 -28.24 0.21
C GLU A 369 9.72 -28.18 1.00
N ALA A 370 9.52 -29.15 1.90
CA ALA A 370 8.41 -29.17 2.84
C ALA A 370 8.69 -28.23 4.02
N VAL A 371 7.88 -27.22 4.20
CA VAL A 371 7.96 -26.29 5.34
C VAL A 371 7.21 -26.87 6.55
N SER A 372 6.04 -27.48 6.34
CA SER A 372 5.22 -28.07 7.40
C SER A 372 5.58 -29.53 7.72
N ALA A 373 6.83 -29.95 7.48
CA ALA A 373 7.29 -31.27 7.87
C ALA A 373 7.25 -31.44 9.41
N ASP A 374 6.83 -32.59 9.87
CA ASP A 374 6.80 -32.96 11.29
C ASP A 374 8.22 -33.27 11.83
N VAL A 375 8.32 -33.67 13.10
CA VAL A 375 9.59 -34.03 13.75
C VAL A 375 10.31 -35.25 13.11
N ASN A 376 9.60 -36.02 12.30
CA ASN A 376 10.14 -37.18 11.58
C ASN A 376 10.40 -36.86 10.10
N ALA A 377 10.39 -35.58 9.73
CA ALA A 377 10.51 -35.08 8.35
C ALA A 377 9.37 -35.60 7.42
N GLN A 378 8.19 -35.92 7.97
CA GLN A 378 7.04 -36.38 7.21
C GLN A 378 6.01 -35.25 7.04
N LEU A 379 5.33 -35.22 5.89
CA LEU A 379 4.18 -34.35 5.73
C LEU A 379 3.01 -34.81 6.59
N PRO A 380 2.38 -33.94 7.41
CA PRO A 380 1.22 -34.29 8.18
C PRO A 380 0.08 -34.80 7.30
N ALA A 381 -0.48 -35.98 7.66
CA ALA A 381 -1.61 -36.57 6.93
C ALA A 381 -2.94 -35.87 7.21
N THR A 382 -3.04 -35.14 8.32
CA THR A 382 -4.23 -34.42 8.78
C THR A 382 -3.88 -33.01 9.22
N GLY A 383 -4.89 -32.16 9.30
CA GLY A 383 -4.71 -30.79 9.70
C GLY A 383 -4.52 -29.85 8.50
N ARG A 384 -4.30 -28.60 8.83
CA ARG A 384 -4.12 -27.51 7.84
C ARG A 384 -3.00 -26.58 8.29
N THR A 385 -2.09 -26.32 7.38
CA THR A 385 -1.05 -25.31 7.53
C THR A 385 -1.36 -24.17 6.58
N ILE A 386 -1.45 -22.95 7.13
CA ILE A 386 -1.98 -21.78 6.43
C ILE A 386 -1.17 -20.52 6.73
N SER A 387 -1.40 -19.50 5.92
CA SER A 387 -0.88 -18.13 6.11
C SER A 387 0.65 -18.09 6.18
N PRO A 388 1.35 -18.50 5.10
CA PRO A 388 2.79 -18.35 5.03
C PRO A 388 3.21 -16.88 5.02
N SER A 389 4.30 -16.58 5.72
CA SER A 389 5.05 -15.34 5.63
C SER A 389 6.53 -15.66 5.65
N ILE A 390 7.32 -15.05 4.78
CA ILE A 390 8.72 -15.43 4.52
C ILE A 390 9.68 -14.27 4.79
N SER A 391 10.86 -14.56 5.36
CA SER A 391 11.92 -13.56 5.55
C SER A 391 12.52 -13.10 4.21
N ALA A 392 13.23 -11.98 4.24
CA ALA A 392 13.79 -11.38 3.03
C ALA A 392 14.74 -12.31 2.24
N ASP A 393 15.50 -13.11 2.96
CA ASP A 393 16.45 -14.09 2.44
C ASP A 393 15.85 -15.47 2.09
N GLY A 394 14.55 -15.65 2.33
CA GLY A 394 13.85 -16.92 2.09
C GLY A 394 14.09 -18.00 3.16
N ARG A 395 14.94 -17.73 4.17
CA ARG A 395 15.37 -18.73 5.15
C ARG A 395 14.31 -19.07 6.18
N PHE A 396 13.64 -18.05 6.74
CA PHE A 396 12.67 -18.24 7.83
C PHE A 396 11.25 -18.09 7.29
N ILE A 397 10.41 -19.06 7.59
CA ILE A 397 9.01 -19.07 7.15
C ILE A 397 8.11 -19.23 8.37
N ALA A 398 7.31 -18.20 8.66
CA ALA A 398 6.27 -18.25 9.67
C ALA A 398 4.95 -18.76 9.08
N PHE A 399 4.22 -19.55 9.85
CA PHE A 399 2.94 -20.11 9.43
C PHE A 399 2.04 -20.47 10.63
N ALA A 400 0.76 -20.61 10.38
CA ALA A 400 -0.18 -21.15 11.37
C ALA A 400 -0.59 -22.58 11.00
N SER A 401 -0.62 -23.47 11.97
CA SER A 401 -1.01 -24.85 11.75
C SER A 401 -1.77 -25.45 12.93
N ASN A 402 -2.73 -26.33 12.62
CA ASN A 402 -3.38 -27.22 13.58
C ASN A 402 -2.96 -28.71 13.39
N SER A 403 -1.91 -28.91 12.59
CA SER A 403 -1.29 -30.24 12.44
C SER A 403 -0.54 -30.61 13.71
N ALA A 404 -0.58 -31.90 14.06
CA ALA A 404 0.15 -32.45 15.20
C ALA A 404 1.62 -32.73 14.83
N ASN A 405 2.48 -32.83 15.84
CA ASN A 405 3.87 -33.28 15.73
C ASN A 405 4.81 -32.43 14.90
N LEU A 406 4.49 -31.15 14.65
CA LEU A 406 5.41 -30.21 13.99
C LEU A 406 6.65 -29.95 14.85
N VAL A 407 6.51 -30.02 16.16
CA VAL A 407 7.60 -29.93 17.15
C VAL A 407 7.43 -31.00 18.24
N ALA A 408 8.55 -31.47 18.84
CA ALA A 408 8.54 -32.58 19.81
C ALA A 408 7.69 -32.32 21.06
N ALA A 409 7.59 -31.05 21.50
CA ALA A 409 6.81 -30.64 22.65
C ALA A 409 5.72 -29.63 22.24
N GLN A 410 4.94 -29.98 21.22
CA GLN A 410 3.85 -29.13 20.75
C GLN A 410 2.82 -28.89 21.85
N THR A 411 2.44 -27.65 22.06
CA THR A 411 1.47 -27.23 23.07
C THR A 411 0.27 -26.54 22.42
N GLY A 412 -0.90 -26.66 23.09
CA GLY A 412 -2.15 -26.03 22.62
C GLY A 412 -2.94 -26.94 21.66
N SER A 413 -4.26 -26.78 21.68
CA SER A 413 -5.19 -27.34 20.71
C SER A 413 -5.60 -26.29 19.70
N GLY A 414 -5.89 -26.66 18.45
CA GLY A 414 -6.24 -25.70 17.40
C GLY A 414 -5.01 -25.13 16.68
N TYR A 415 -5.19 -23.97 16.05
CA TYR A 415 -4.10 -23.35 15.29
C TYR A 415 -3.06 -22.73 16.22
N GLN A 416 -1.79 -23.09 15.97
CA GLN A 416 -0.63 -22.51 16.62
C GLN A 416 0.28 -21.87 15.58
N VAL A 417 1.12 -20.92 15.98
CA VAL A 417 2.09 -20.27 15.12
C VAL A 417 3.45 -20.93 15.25
N PHE A 418 4.07 -21.19 14.11
CA PHE A 418 5.38 -21.81 13.99
C PHE A 418 6.29 -21.00 13.08
N VAL A 419 7.60 -21.18 13.23
CA VAL A 419 8.64 -20.73 12.30
C VAL A 419 9.50 -21.91 11.89
N ARG A 420 9.68 -22.09 10.60
CA ARG A 420 10.65 -23.01 9.99
C ARG A 420 11.92 -22.27 9.62
N ASP A 421 13.06 -22.71 10.10
CA ASP A 421 14.37 -22.41 9.52
C ASP A 421 14.63 -23.44 8.42
N THR A 422 14.66 -23.02 7.16
CA THR A 422 14.97 -23.89 6.01
C THR A 422 16.45 -24.02 5.75
N CYS A 423 17.26 -23.23 6.44
CA CYS A 423 18.69 -23.07 6.15
C CYS A 423 18.99 -22.49 4.75
N ALA A 424 18.02 -21.99 4.02
CA ALA A 424 18.25 -21.36 2.73
C ALA A 424 19.27 -20.22 2.87
N GLY A 425 20.27 -20.16 1.99
CA GLY A 425 21.29 -19.12 2.00
C GLY A 425 22.25 -19.15 3.21
N ALA A 426 22.19 -20.16 4.06
CA ALA A 426 23.16 -20.32 5.14
C ALA A 426 24.58 -20.44 4.58
N SER A 427 25.51 -19.61 5.10
CA SER A 427 26.90 -19.58 4.65
C SER A 427 27.54 -20.97 4.70
N ALA A 428 28.17 -21.40 3.61
CA ALA A 428 28.99 -22.60 3.57
C ALA A 428 30.06 -22.53 4.68
N GLY A 429 29.92 -23.34 5.74
CA GLY A 429 30.84 -23.35 6.90
C GLY A 429 30.16 -23.36 8.27
N ARG A 430 28.89 -23.02 8.36
CA ARG A 430 28.07 -23.32 9.55
C ARG A 430 27.13 -24.46 9.21
N SER A 431 27.22 -25.58 9.93
CA SER A 431 26.25 -26.67 9.84
C SER A 431 24.88 -26.15 10.32
N CYS A 432 24.06 -25.64 9.40
CA CYS A 432 22.66 -25.33 9.68
C CYS A 432 21.86 -26.64 9.56
N VAL A 433 20.98 -26.86 10.50
CA VAL A 433 20.05 -27.99 10.48
C VAL A 433 18.63 -27.39 10.36
N PRO A 434 17.90 -27.71 9.30
CA PRO A 434 16.52 -27.25 9.17
C PRO A 434 15.68 -27.67 10.37
N GLY A 435 14.89 -26.75 10.92
CA GLY A 435 14.11 -27.02 12.12
C GLY A 435 12.87 -26.17 12.24
N THR A 436 11.86 -26.68 12.93
CA THR A 436 10.61 -25.96 13.23
C THR A 436 10.55 -25.61 14.71
N SER A 437 10.14 -24.37 15.01
CA SER A 437 9.95 -23.89 16.38
C SER A 437 8.54 -23.33 16.54
N GLN A 438 7.90 -23.64 17.67
CA GLN A 438 6.60 -23.05 18.01
C GLN A 438 6.80 -21.64 18.58
N VAL A 439 6.02 -20.68 18.10
CA VAL A 439 6.06 -19.27 18.52
C VAL A 439 5.11 -18.99 19.67
N THR A 440 3.96 -19.65 19.70
CA THR A 440 2.91 -19.55 20.73
C THR A 440 3.25 -20.39 21.96
N LEU A 441 4.26 -19.98 22.75
CA LEU A 441 4.82 -20.78 23.85
C LEU A 441 4.55 -20.25 25.26
N GLU A 442 4.03 -19.02 25.40
CA GLU A 442 3.83 -18.40 26.71
C GLU A 442 2.80 -19.18 27.54
N PRO A 443 3.03 -19.33 28.87
CA PRO A 443 2.15 -20.14 29.75
C PRO A 443 0.69 -19.71 29.72
N GLU A 444 0.44 -18.39 29.63
CA GLU A 444 -0.92 -17.82 29.59
C GLU A 444 -1.70 -18.17 28.30
N TYR A 445 -0.99 -18.56 27.23
CA TYR A 445 -1.61 -18.93 25.93
C TYR A 445 -1.67 -20.43 25.67
N ARG A 446 -1.25 -21.25 26.67
CA ARG A 446 -1.30 -22.71 26.60
C ARG A 446 -2.65 -23.29 27.00
N ALA A 447 -3.54 -22.46 27.56
CA ALA A 447 -4.87 -22.90 27.93
C ALA A 447 -5.68 -23.31 26.70
N ASP A 448 -6.53 -24.34 26.84
CA ASP A 448 -7.41 -24.78 25.77
C ASP A 448 -8.29 -23.63 25.24
N GLY A 449 -8.38 -23.57 23.93
CA GLY A 449 -9.20 -22.56 23.24
C GLY A 449 -8.46 -21.32 22.75
N PHE A 450 -7.15 -21.14 23.02
CA PHE A 450 -6.34 -20.11 22.36
C PHE A 450 -5.80 -20.60 21.04
N GLU A 451 -5.90 -19.76 20.00
CA GLU A 451 -5.39 -20.05 18.66
C GLU A 451 -4.52 -18.89 18.18
N GLY A 452 -3.33 -19.19 17.64
CA GLY A 452 -2.48 -18.25 16.92
C GLY A 452 -2.76 -18.30 15.42
N LYS A 453 -3.03 -17.14 14.80
CA LYS A 453 -3.33 -17.06 13.34
C LYS A 453 -2.63 -15.90 12.68
N THR A 454 -2.60 -15.94 11.35
CA THR A 454 -2.07 -14.88 10.48
C THR A 454 -0.72 -14.34 10.94
N PRO A 455 0.30 -15.20 11.05
CA PRO A 455 1.63 -14.74 11.39
C PRO A 455 2.24 -13.94 10.23
N GLU A 456 3.02 -12.93 10.58
CA GLU A 456 3.85 -12.14 9.66
C GLU A 456 5.26 -12.02 10.23
N ILE A 457 6.24 -12.53 9.49
CA ILE A 457 7.64 -12.50 9.90
C ILE A 457 8.35 -11.26 9.36
N SER A 458 9.20 -10.65 10.16
CA SER A 458 10.04 -9.55 9.71
C SER A 458 11.03 -9.99 8.63
N ALA A 459 11.49 -9.04 7.81
CA ALA A 459 12.48 -9.33 6.78
C ALA A 459 13.78 -9.92 7.34
N SER A 460 14.14 -9.60 8.57
CA SER A 460 15.28 -10.18 9.28
C SER A 460 15.10 -11.63 9.72
N GLY A 461 13.87 -12.17 9.69
CA GLY A 461 13.53 -13.50 10.22
C GLY A 461 13.39 -13.54 11.76
N ARG A 462 13.66 -12.43 12.47
CA ARG A 462 13.72 -12.40 13.94
C ARG A 462 12.37 -12.22 14.60
N TYR A 463 11.54 -11.32 14.10
CA TYR A 463 10.29 -10.93 14.75
C TYR A 463 9.08 -11.53 14.03
N VAL A 464 8.14 -12.05 14.79
CA VAL A 464 6.88 -12.61 14.26
C VAL A 464 5.71 -11.92 14.94
N ALA A 465 4.95 -11.14 14.16
CA ALA A 465 3.67 -10.60 14.59
C ALA A 465 2.56 -11.60 14.27
N PHE A 466 1.61 -11.79 15.18
CA PHE A 466 0.51 -12.72 14.98
C PHE A 466 -0.75 -12.31 15.73
N VAL A 467 -1.88 -12.85 15.30
CA VAL A 467 -3.16 -12.71 16.00
C VAL A 467 -3.28 -13.84 17.02
N LEU A 468 -3.50 -13.51 18.27
CA LEU A 468 -3.95 -14.44 19.28
C LEU A 468 -5.47 -14.33 19.44
N LEU A 469 -6.18 -15.44 19.20
CA LEU A 469 -7.60 -15.57 19.46
C LEU A 469 -7.76 -16.19 20.84
N GLY A 470 -8.54 -15.55 21.71
CA GLY A 470 -8.95 -16.13 22.98
C GLY A 470 -10.07 -17.18 22.80
N PRO A 471 -10.41 -17.95 23.85
CA PRO A 471 -11.55 -18.86 23.84
C PRO A 471 -12.82 -18.09 23.46
N ALA A 472 -13.71 -18.76 22.71
CA ALA A 472 -14.90 -18.16 22.14
C ALA A 472 -15.66 -17.29 23.16
N ALA A 473 -16.14 -16.13 22.73
CA ALA A 473 -16.91 -15.21 23.53
C ALA A 473 -18.11 -15.95 24.16
N GLY A 474 -18.07 -16.14 25.47
CA GLY A 474 -19.06 -16.93 26.23
C GLY A 474 -18.44 -17.68 27.41
N ALA A 475 -17.15 -17.99 27.39
CA ALA A 475 -16.41 -18.43 28.55
C ALA A 475 -16.19 -17.24 29.47
N ALA A 476 -16.71 -17.29 30.68
CA ALA A 476 -16.68 -16.22 31.65
C ALA A 476 -15.26 -15.70 31.83
N GLY A 477 -15.02 -14.43 31.46
CA GLY A 477 -13.82 -13.70 31.81
C GLY A 477 -12.90 -13.23 30.71
N ASN A 478 -13.14 -13.52 29.42
CA ASN A 478 -12.31 -12.92 28.36
C ASN A 478 -13.07 -11.80 27.61
N PRO A 479 -12.82 -10.53 27.97
CA PRO A 479 -13.45 -9.38 27.29
C PRO A 479 -12.86 -9.12 25.88
N PHE A 480 -11.79 -9.85 25.44
CA PHE A 480 -11.02 -9.50 24.25
C PHE A 480 -11.01 -10.63 23.22
N PRO A 481 -11.75 -10.50 22.12
CA PRO A 481 -11.91 -11.57 21.13
C PRO A 481 -10.63 -11.85 20.32
N SER A 482 -9.71 -10.90 20.17
CA SER A 482 -8.39 -11.10 19.53
C SER A 482 -7.41 -9.98 19.87
N GLN A 483 -6.14 -10.35 19.99
CA GLN A 483 -5.02 -9.44 20.26
C GLN A 483 -3.92 -9.65 19.22
N ILE A 484 -3.12 -8.59 18.98
CA ILE A 484 -1.90 -8.67 18.21
C ILE A 484 -0.71 -8.79 19.17
N LEU A 485 0.10 -9.80 18.96
CA LEU A 485 1.33 -10.06 19.68
C LEU A 485 2.52 -10.01 18.72
N LEU A 486 3.69 -9.65 19.24
CA LEU A 486 4.99 -9.68 18.55
C LEU A 486 5.95 -10.55 19.34
N ARG A 487 6.45 -11.62 18.71
CA ARG A 487 7.48 -12.51 19.27
C ARG A 487 8.83 -12.13 18.71
N ASP A 488 9.79 -11.84 19.59
CA ASP A 488 11.21 -11.91 19.27
C ASP A 488 11.64 -13.37 19.40
N THR A 489 11.98 -14.00 18.28
CA THR A 489 12.38 -15.41 18.25
C THR A 489 13.85 -15.61 18.51
N CYS A 490 14.62 -14.53 18.50
CA CYS A 490 16.08 -14.57 18.49
C CYS A 490 16.68 -15.35 17.30
N PHE A 491 15.96 -15.43 16.18
CA PHE A 491 16.48 -15.98 14.92
C PHE A 491 17.09 -14.88 14.06
N GLY A 492 17.90 -15.27 13.06
CA GLY A 492 18.51 -14.36 12.10
C GLY A 492 20.00 -14.09 12.34
N ALA A 493 20.63 -13.43 11.36
CA ALA A 493 22.10 -13.27 11.30
C ALA A 493 22.68 -12.25 12.30
N SER A 494 21.87 -11.27 12.73
CA SER A 494 22.34 -10.11 13.53
C SER A 494 21.83 -10.16 14.98
N VAL A 495 21.63 -11.34 15.54
CA VAL A 495 21.07 -11.51 16.88
C VAL A 495 22.20 -11.53 17.91
N PRO A 496 22.13 -10.72 18.99
CA PRO A 496 23.09 -10.81 20.09
C PRO A 496 23.09 -12.20 20.73
N ALA A 497 24.27 -12.68 21.13
CA ALA A 497 24.40 -13.97 21.83
C ALA A 497 23.61 -14.02 23.16
N SER A 498 23.28 -12.87 23.73
CA SER A 498 22.47 -12.70 24.93
C SER A 498 20.98 -12.56 24.69
N CYS A 499 20.51 -12.76 23.43
CA CYS A 499 19.09 -12.64 23.11
C CYS A 499 18.28 -13.68 23.85
N VAL A 500 17.20 -13.26 24.47
CA VAL A 500 16.21 -14.14 25.11
C VAL A 500 14.89 -13.96 24.38
N PRO A 501 14.32 -15.03 23.84
CA PRO A 501 13.03 -14.93 23.15
C PRO A 501 11.93 -14.38 24.07
N ALA A 502 11.21 -13.35 23.61
CA ALA A 502 10.19 -12.67 24.38
C ALA A 502 8.96 -12.32 23.52
N THR A 503 7.79 -12.28 24.15
CA THR A 503 6.54 -11.87 23.51
C THR A 503 6.08 -10.52 24.05
N THR A 504 5.71 -9.61 23.17
CA THR A 504 5.24 -8.26 23.51
C THR A 504 3.83 -8.04 22.96
N ALA A 505 2.93 -7.48 23.76
CA ALA A 505 1.62 -7.09 23.32
C ALA A 505 1.71 -5.83 22.44
N VAL A 506 1.08 -5.88 21.26
CA VAL A 506 1.08 -4.81 20.25
C VAL A 506 -0.20 -4.00 20.29
N SER A 507 -1.36 -4.67 20.32
CA SER A 507 -2.67 -4.02 20.34
C SER A 507 -3.05 -3.58 21.75
N VAL A 508 -2.29 -2.62 22.29
CA VAL A 508 -2.49 -2.04 23.61
C VAL A 508 -2.67 -0.53 23.55
N ALA A 509 -3.48 -0.02 24.46
CA ALA A 509 -3.69 1.41 24.64
C ALA A 509 -2.43 2.09 25.24
N PRO A 510 -2.34 3.42 25.27
CA PRO A 510 -1.19 4.15 25.82
C PRO A 510 -0.88 3.83 27.28
N ASP A 511 -1.88 3.42 28.06
CA ASP A 511 -1.76 3.00 29.47
C ASP A 511 -1.42 1.51 29.63
N GLY A 512 -1.17 0.78 28.53
CA GLY A 512 -0.84 -0.65 28.53
C GLY A 512 -2.06 -1.58 28.58
N VAL A 513 -3.27 -1.05 28.66
CA VAL A 513 -4.51 -1.86 28.68
C VAL A 513 -4.70 -2.49 27.28
N PRO A 514 -5.07 -3.78 27.17
CA PRO A 514 -5.37 -4.40 25.91
C PRO A 514 -6.49 -3.70 25.13
N ALA A 515 -6.45 -3.85 23.79
CA ALA A 515 -7.48 -3.32 22.91
C ALA A 515 -8.87 -3.81 23.32
N ASN A 516 -9.85 -2.90 23.43
CA ASN A 516 -11.22 -3.21 23.81
C ASN A 516 -12.09 -3.70 22.63
N GLY A 517 -11.49 -4.02 21.49
CA GLY A 517 -12.14 -4.54 20.28
C GLY A 517 -11.23 -5.47 19.49
N VAL A 518 -11.83 -6.19 18.55
CA VAL A 518 -11.11 -7.15 17.67
C VAL A 518 -9.94 -6.46 16.97
N SER A 519 -8.73 -7.06 17.08
CA SER A 519 -7.51 -6.68 16.39
C SER A 519 -7.04 -7.81 15.49
N GLN A 520 -6.66 -7.49 14.22
CA GLN A 520 -6.28 -8.49 13.23
C GLN A 520 -5.42 -7.93 12.11
N SER A 521 -4.91 -8.82 11.22
CA SER A 521 -4.09 -8.48 10.05
C SER A 521 -2.86 -7.65 10.42
N PRO A 522 -1.97 -8.16 11.30
CA PRO A 522 -0.71 -7.50 11.59
C PRO A 522 0.25 -7.59 10.40
N PHE A 523 1.08 -6.57 10.21
CA PHE A 523 2.26 -6.59 9.35
C PHE A 523 3.40 -5.87 10.06
N VAL A 524 4.63 -6.40 9.94
CA VAL A 524 5.79 -5.95 10.71
C VAL A 524 6.88 -5.39 9.78
N SER A 525 7.55 -4.31 10.18
CA SER A 525 8.73 -3.77 9.48
C SER A 525 9.92 -4.74 9.52
N ALA A 526 10.92 -4.50 8.67
CA ALA A 526 12.08 -5.39 8.53
C ALA A 526 12.81 -5.71 9.82
N ASP A 527 12.89 -4.74 10.72
CA ASP A 527 13.62 -4.80 11.99
C ASP A 527 12.73 -5.11 13.20
N GLY A 528 11.41 -5.27 13.02
CA GLY A 528 10.47 -5.54 14.11
C GLY A 528 9.99 -4.30 14.87
N ARG A 529 10.48 -3.11 14.56
CA ARG A 529 10.13 -1.89 15.28
C ARG A 529 8.68 -1.48 15.09
N PHE A 530 8.19 -1.52 13.87
CA PHE A 530 6.85 -1.06 13.53
C PHE A 530 5.93 -2.21 13.20
N VAL A 531 4.75 -2.22 13.82
CA VAL A 531 3.68 -3.17 13.51
C VAL A 531 2.43 -2.38 13.14
N VAL A 532 1.96 -2.55 11.90
CA VAL A 532 0.67 -2.03 11.45
C VAL A 532 -0.39 -3.11 11.61
N PHE A 533 -1.59 -2.73 12.02
CA PHE A 533 -2.71 -3.66 12.18
C PHE A 533 -4.06 -2.93 12.08
N GLN A 534 -5.11 -3.68 11.88
CA GLN A 534 -6.47 -3.13 11.93
C GLN A 534 -7.18 -3.54 13.21
N SER A 535 -7.97 -2.62 13.78
CA SER A 535 -8.72 -2.89 15.01
C SER A 535 -10.05 -2.14 15.05
N ARG A 536 -11.02 -2.72 15.76
CA ARG A 536 -12.30 -2.07 16.13
C ARG A 536 -12.27 -1.42 17.51
N ALA A 537 -11.13 -1.44 18.14
CA ALA A 537 -10.95 -0.86 19.47
C ALA A 537 -11.03 0.67 19.43
N SER A 538 -11.64 1.23 20.44
CA SER A 538 -11.77 2.69 20.63
C SER A 538 -10.71 3.26 21.60
N ASN A 539 -9.99 2.40 22.35
CA ASN A 539 -9.03 2.80 23.37
C ASN A 539 -7.58 2.88 22.89
N LEU A 540 -7.26 2.49 21.65
CA LEU A 540 -5.87 2.40 21.15
C LEU A 540 -5.26 3.76 20.85
N ALA A 541 -6.04 4.71 20.34
CA ALA A 541 -5.61 6.07 20.04
C ALA A 541 -6.81 7.01 19.96
N ALA A 542 -6.59 8.31 20.17
CA ALA A 542 -7.63 9.32 20.00
C ALA A 542 -8.13 9.36 18.54
N GLY A 543 -9.44 9.52 18.35
CA GLY A 543 -10.07 9.51 17.04
C GLY A 543 -10.35 8.12 16.46
N ALA A 544 -10.04 7.06 17.20
CA ALA A 544 -10.40 5.70 16.82
C ALA A 544 -11.93 5.53 16.78
N SER A 545 -12.43 4.82 15.77
CA SER A 545 -13.86 4.60 15.58
C SER A 545 -14.35 3.42 16.42
N ASN A 546 -15.40 3.61 17.21
CA ASN A 546 -16.02 2.54 17.96
C ASN A 546 -16.81 1.60 17.03
N GLY A 547 -16.43 0.31 17.03
CA GLY A 547 -17.13 -0.75 16.29
C GLY A 547 -16.83 -0.84 14.80
N LYS A 548 -15.99 0.02 14.23
CA LYS A 548 -15.49 -0.04 12.85
C LYS A 548 -13.99 -0.30 12.83
N PHE A 549 -13.51 -1.00 11.81
CA PHE A 549 -12.08 -1.15 11.64
C PHE A 549 -11.42 0.18 11.30
N SER A 550 -10.40 0.50 12.06
CA SER A 550 -9.41 1.55 11.81
C SER A 550 -8.04 0.92 11.69
N VAL A 551 -7.10 1.58 11.03
CA VAL A 551 -5.71 1.13 10.88
C VAL A 551 -4.85 1.88 11.89
N PHE A 552 -4.04 1.11 12.63
CA PHE A 552 -3.12 1.60 13.65
C PHE A 552 -1.69 1.20 13.34
N LEU A 553 -0.76 2.00 13.81
CA LEU A 553 0.68 1.73 13.78
C LEU A 553 1.20 1.73 15.22
N ARG A 554 1.85 0.64 15.63
CA ARG A 554 2.58 0.52 16.88
C ARG A 554 4.07 0.69 16.61
N ASP A 555 4.71 1.69 17.22
CA ASP A 555 6.16 1.70 17.44
C ASP A 555 6.41 0.87 18.69
N THR A 556 7.07 -0.26 18.54
CA THR A 556 7.39 -1.18 19.64
C THR A 556 8.67 -0.79 20.36
N CYS A 557 9.43 0.14 19.77
CA CYS A 557 10.80 0.46 20.20
C CYS A 557 11.75 -0.74 20.21
N LEU A 558 11.41 -1.83 19.54
CA LEU A 558 12.30 -2.95 19.26
C LEU A 558 13.08 -2.69 17.96
N GLY A 559 14.11 -3.50 17.72
CA GLY A 559 14.89 -3.40 16.50
C GLY A 559 16.03 -2.38 16.55
N ALA A 560 16.90 -2.46 15.54
CA ALA A 560 18.14 -1.67 15.50
C ALA A 560 17.93 -0.18 15.18
N THR A 561 16.75 0.19 14.67
CA THR A 561 16.42 1.58 14.29
C THR A 561 15.72 2.35 15.41
N ALA A 562 15.45 1.72 16.54
CA ALA A 562 14.84 2.40 17.68
C ALA A 562 15.83 3.42 18.28
N PRO A 563 15.44 4.69 18.45
CA PRO A 563 16.31 5.69 19.08
C PRO A 563 16.47 5.42 20.56
N ASP A 564 17.58 5.89 21.14
CA ASP A 564 17.79 5.84 22.59
C ASP A 564 16.66 6.56 23.32
N GLY A 565 16.13 5.93 24.37
CA GLY A 565 15.01 6.47 25.14
C GLY A 565 13.65 6.37 24.45
N CYS A 566 13.52 5.56 23.39
CA CYS A 566 12.25 5.30 22.73
C CYS A 566 11.20 4.80 23.71
N ALA A 567 9.98 5.35 23.65
CA ALA A 567 8.82 4.87 24.39
C ALA A 567 7.80 4.26 23.44
N PRO A 568 7.38 3.01 23.64
CA PRO A 568 6.42 2.36 22.76
C PRO A 568 5.10 3.15 22.67
N SER A 569 4.62 3.38 21.44
CA SER A 569 3.43 4.20 21.21
C SER A 569 2.53 3.61 20.10
N THR A 570 1.23 3.88 20.20
CA THR A 570 0.24 3.50 19.17
C THR A 570 -0.32 4.77 18.54
N THR A 571 -0.29 4.86 17.21
CA THR A 571 -0.84 5.97 16.45
C THR A 571 -1.94 5.52 15.50
N LEU A 572 -2.97 6.36 15.34
CA LEU A 572 -4.02 6.14 14.36
C LEU A 572 -3.51 6.53 12.96
N VAL A 573 -3.48 5.56 12.06
CA VAL A 573 -3.09 5.78 10.64
C VAL A 573 -4.28 6.24 9.82
N ALA A 574 -5.40 5.54 9.98
CA ALA A 574 -6.64 5.85 9.26
C ALA A 574 -7.86 5.33 10.00
N ALA A 575 -8.94 6.10 9.98
CA ALA A 575 -10.25 5.74 10.50
C ALA A 575 -11.35 5.99 9.47
N PRO A 576 -12.53 5.38 9.62
CA PRO A 576 -13.71 5.70 8.82
C PRO A 576 -13.99 7.19 8.74
N GLY A 577 -14.23 7.72 7.55
CA GLY A 577 -14.45 9.15 7.32
C GLY A 577 -13.19 9.97 7.09
N MET A 578 -12.00 9.43 7.33
CA MET A 578 -10.75 10.09 6.93
C MET A 578 -10.47 9.86 5.44
N TYR A 579 -9.77 10.81 4.82
CA TYR A 579 -9.29 10.72 3.43
C TYR A 579 -10.37 10.50 2.37
N GLY A 580 -11.58 11.05 2.57
CA GLY A 580 -12.69 10.95 1.62
C GLY A 580 -13.37 9.58 1.58
N ALA A 581 -12.98 8.64 2.43
CA ALA A 581 -13.74 7.42 2.63
C ALA A 581 -15.13 7.77 3.18
N ALA A 582 -16.20 7.26 2.53
CA ALA A 582 -17.55 7.45 3.01
C ALA A 582 -17.63 7.10 4.51
N GLY A 583 -18.13 8.01 5.35
CA GLY A 583 -18.00 8.00 6.81
C GLY A 583 -18.56 6.78 7.56
N ASN A 584 -18.92 5.72 6.83
CA ASN A 584 -19.48 4.50 7.43
C ASN A 584 -18.79 3.20 6.96
N SER A 585 -17.68 3.28 6.24
CA SER A 585 -16.94 2.09 5.75
C SER A 585 -15.74 1.79 6.62
N ASP A 586 -15.49 0.51 6.89
CA ASP A 586 -14.26 0.05 7.56
C ASP A 586 -13.00 0.45 6.76
N VAL A 587 -11.94 0.77 7.47
CA VAL A 587 -10.58 0.89 6.91
C VAL A 587 -9.80 -0.37 7.29
N ARG A 588 -9.26 -1.09 6.30
CA ARG A 588 -8.75 -2.46 6.50
C ARG A 588 -7.57 -2.80 5.60
N ALA A 589 -7.13 -4.07 5.77
CA ALA A 589 -6.10 -4.69 4.97
C ALA A 589 -4.80 -3.85 4.91
N PRO A 590 -4.26 -3.44 6.07
CA PRO A 590 -3.03 -2.68 6.10
C PRO A 590 -1.85 -3.53 5.64
N TRP A 591 -0.83 -2.89 5.09
CA TRP A 591 0.50 -3.43 4.84
C TRP A 591 1.53 -2.36 5.19
N ILE A 592 2.73 -2.75 5.62
CA ILE A 592 3.82 -1.82 5.90
C ILE A 592 5.05 -2.18 5.08
N SER A 593 5.73 -1.18 4.55
CA SER A 593 7.01 -1.37 3.87
C SER A 593 8.10 -1.85 4.83
N ALA A 594 9.15 -2.50 4.30
CA ALA A 594 10.28 -2.97 5.08
C ALA A 594 10.91 -1.86 5.95
N SER A 595 10.95 -0.63 5.46
CA SER A 595 11.46 0.53 6.20
C SER A 595 10.56 1.04 7.34
N GLY A 596 9.31 0.58 7.40
CA GLY A 596 8.31 1.14 8.32
C GLY A 596 7.70 2.47 7.88
N ARG A 597 8.21 3.06 6.78
CA ARG A 597 7.82 4.40 6.34
C ARG A 597 6.48 4.44 5.62
N TYR A 598 6.23 3.49 4.72
CA TYR A 598 5.03 3.50 3.89
C TYR A 598 4.02 2.46 4.36
N ILE A 599 2.77 2.88 4.46
CA ILE A 599 1.66 2.02 4.87
C ILE A 599 0.58 2.09 3.80
N SER A 600 0.26 0.95 3.18
CA SER A 600 -0.92 0.82 2.33
C SER A 600 -2.12 0.32 3.12
N PHE A 601 -3.32 0.73 2.72
CA PHE A 601 -4.57 0.26 3.32
C PHE A 601 -5.75 0.49 2.38
N LEU A 602 -6.82 -0.23 2.63
CA LEU A 602 -8.06 -0.13 1.89
C LEU A 602 -9.11 0.64 2.69
N GLY A 603 -9.71 1.64 2.05
CA GLY A 603 -10.81 2.42 2.60
C GLY A 603 -12.03 2.34 1.69
N GLY A 604 -13.25 2.40 2.25
CA GLY A 604 -14.46 2.41 1.46
C GLY A 604 -14.60 3.71 0.69
N GLY A 605 -14.72 3.60 -0.64
CA GLY A 605 -15.19 4.65 -1.51
C GLY A 605 -16.64 4.34 -1.89
N SER A 606 -17.53 5.21 -1.69
CA SER A 606 -18.80 5.49 -2.31
C SER A 606 -19.75 6.19 -1.36
N ALA A 607 -20.15 7.38 -1.75
CA ALA A 607 -21.17 8.19 -1.09
C ALA A 607 -22.60 7.73 -1.37
N ALA A 608 -22.82 6.61 -2.09
CA ALA A 608 -24.16 6.09 -2.31
C ALA A 608 -24.72 5.51 -1.01
N SER A 609 -25.82 6.07 -0.54
CA SER A 609 -26.60 5.53 0.57
C SER A 609 -27.00 4.09 0.24
N ASN A 610 -26.27 3.12 0.81
CA ASN A 610 -26.58 1.69 0.78
C ASN A 610 -26.45 0.97 -0.59
N PRO A 611 -25.30 0.99 -1.27
CA PRO A 611 -25.12 0.17 -2.45
C PRO A 611 -25.15 -1.32 -2.04
N PRO A 612 -25.68 -2.22 -2.89
CA PRO A 612 -25.59 -3.65 -2.66
C PRO A 612 -24.12 -4.06 -2.45
N ALA A 613 -23.87 -5.11 -1.66
CA ALA A 613 -22.53 -5.57 -1.28
C ALA A 613 -21.59 -5.78 -2.49
N SER A 614 -22.14 -6.09 -3.67
CA SER A 614 -21.43 -6.23 -4.94
C SER A 614 -20.98 -4.90 -5.59
N GLN A 615 -21.38 -3.75 -5.08
CA GLN A 615 -21.06 -2.42 -5.64
C GLN A 615 -20.26 -1.52 -4.69
N ARG A 616 -19.80 -2.05 -3.56
CA ARG A 616 -18.95 -1.27 -2.66
C ARG A 616 -17.56 -1.15 -3.24
N GLU A 617 -17.29 0.01 -3.80
CA GLU A 617 -15.96 0.36 -4.32
C GLU A 617 -14.99 0.55 -3.14
N THR A 618 -13.80 -0.03 -3.28
CA THR A 618 -12.74 0.10 -2.28
C THR A 618 -11.58 0.84 -2.91
N ALA A 619 -11.17 1.93 -2.29
CA ALA A 619 -10.02 2.70 -2.71
C ALA A 619 -8.75 2.21 -2.00
N LEU A 620 -7.65 2.17 -2.73
CA LEU A 620 -6.32 1.95 -2.18
C LEU A 620 -5.72 3.29 -1.77
N PHE A 621 -5.24 3.35 -0.53
CA PHE A 621 -4.49 4.47 0.01
C PHE A 621 -3.09 4.03 0.38
N VAL A 622 -2.13 4.94 0.25
CA VAL A 622 -0.78 4.80 0.79
C VAL A 622 -0.47 6.01 1.65
N ARG A 623 0.10 5.78 2.81
CA ARG A 623 0.54 6.81 3.76
C ARG A 623 2.05 6.78 3.88
N ASP A 624 2.68 7.94 3.67
CA ASP A 624 4.04 8.21 4.12
C ASP A 624 3.98 8.64 5.59
N THR A 625 4.60 7.88 6.47
CA THR A 625 4.67 8.17 7.90
C THR A 625 5.84 9.07 8.26
N CYS A 626 6.74 9.31 7.32
CA CYS A 626 7.98 10.03 7.52
C CYS A 626 8.98 9.35 8.47
N PHE A 627 8.79 8.10 8.86
CA PHE A 627 9.76 7.41 9.69
C PHE A 627 11.10 7.24 8.97
N GLY A 628 12.20 7.46 9.70
CA GLY A 628 13.56 7.37 9.16
C GLY A 628 13.98 8.54 8.27
N VAL A 629 13.14 9.58 8.14
CA VAL A 629 13.47 10.81 7.41
C VAL A 629 13.64 11.96 8.40
N MET A 630 14.57 12.86 8.11
CA MET A 630 14.85 14.01 8.97
C MET A 630 13.66 14.97 9.11
N ALA A 631 13.70 15.85 10.10
CA ALA A 631 12.63 16.63 10.72
C ALA A 631 11.69 17.47 9.82
N SER A 632 11.84 17.50 8.51
CA SER A 632 11.00 18.31 7.60
C SER A 632 9.95 17.52 6.82
N CYS A 633 9.90 16.20 6.97
CA CYS A 633 8.86 15.38 6.33
C CYS A 633 7.53 15.55 7.06
N ALA A 634 6.48 15.89 6.32
CA ALA A 634 5.12 15.89 6.86
C ALA A 634 4.39 14.59 6.45
N PRO A 635 3.88 13.81 7.39
CA PRO A 635 3.13 12.61 7.06
C PRO A 635 1.95 12.93 6.15
N ARG A 636 1.84 12.24 5.03
CA ARG A 636 0.76 12.44 4.05
C ARG A 636 0.15 11.11 3.62
N THR A 637 -1.11 11.16 3.24
CA THR A 637 -1.83 9.99 2.69
C THR A 637 -2.31 10.34 1.29
N LEU A 638 -2.01 9.45 0.34
CA LEU A 638 -2.45 9.57 -1.03
C LEU A 638 -3.42 8.44 -1.37
N GLN A 639 -4.48 8.77 -2.08
CA GLN A 639 -5.28 7.77 -2.76
C GLN A 639 -4.54 7.39 -4.04
N VAL A 640 -4.27 6.10 -4.19
CA VAL A 640 -3.67 5.57 -5.42
C VAL A 640 -4.74 5.58 -6.50
N ALA A 641 -4.62 6.51 -7.46
CA ALA A 641 -5.59 6.63 -8.55
C ALA A 641 -5.53 5.38 -9.43
N ALA A 642 -6.70 4.83 -9.74
CA ALA A 642 -6.85 4.02 -10.93
C ALA A 642 -6.57 4.90 -12.17
N PRO A 643 -5.98 4.35 -13.25
CA PRO A 643 -5.79 5.13 -14.46
C PRO A 643 -7.14 5.64 -14.96
N SER A 644 -7.28 6.95 -15.01
CA SER A 644 -8.45 7.60 -15.58
C SER A 644 -8.30 7.64 -17.11
N SER A 645 -8.93 6.73 -17.82
CA SER A 645 -9.39 7.07 -19.16
C SER A 645 -10.75 7.76 -19.02
N ALA A 646 -10.91 8.91 -19.62
CA ALA A 646 -12.07 9.80 -19.49
C ALA A 646 -13.42 9.21 -19.95
N SER A 647 -13.50 7.94 -20.28
CA SER A 647 -14.72 7.27 -20.76
C SER A 647 -15.15 6.01 -19.98
N GLN A 648 -14.36 5.53 -19.02
CA GLN A 648 -14.73 4.36 -18.20
C GLN A 648 -14.16 4.47 -16.79
N GLN A 649 -14.72 5.33 -15.95
CA GLN A 649 -14.52 5.32 -14.51
C GLN A 649 -15.24 4.11 -13.88
N ARG A 650 -14.71 2.90 -14.09
CA ARG A 650 -15.03 1.79 -13.20
C ARG A 650 -13.94 1.76 -12.14
N ALA A 651 -14.33 2.07 -10.92
CA ALA A 651 -13.45 1.99 -9.78
C ALA A 651 -12.83 0.58 -9.69
N LEU A 652 -11.54 0.53 -9.41
CA LEU A 652 -10.83 -0.70 -9.13
C LEU A 652 -11.52 -1.43 -7.97
N ARG A 653 -12.04 -2.62 -8.23
CA ARG A 653 -12.55 -3.49 -7.18
C ARG A 653 -11.39 -4.28 -6.60
N VAL A 654 -10.75 -3.72 -5.58
CA VAL A 654 -9.72 -4.41 -4.82
C VAL A 654 -10.38 -5.44 -3.90
N ASP A 655 -9.84 -6.66 -3.85
CA ASP A 655 -10.33 -7.67 -2.91
C ASP A 655 -10.16 -7.16 -1.47
N GLN A 656 -11.28 -6.95 -0.78
CA GLN A 656 -11.34 -6.34 0.55
C GLN A 656 -10.75 -7.24 1.64
N SER A 657 -10.49 -8.50 1.36
CA SER A 657 -10.03 -9.48 2.35
C SER A 657 -8.51 -9.53 2.50
N ARG A 658 -7.75 -8.83 1.64
CA ARG A 658 -6.29 -8.98 1.57
C ARG A 658 -5.57 -7.64 1.63
N ALA A 659 -4.44 -7.66 2.33
CA ALA A 659 -3.50 -6.55 2.35
C ALA A 659 -2.91 -6.32 0.94
N VAL A 660 -2.57 -5.09 0.65
CA VAL A 660 -1.97 -4.68 -0.62
C VAL A 660 -0.47 -4.47 -0.41
N PRO A 661 0.37 -5.44 -0.83
CA PRO A 661 1.81 -5.30 -0.69
C PRO A 661 2.33 -4.10 -1.48
N ILE A 662 3.25 -3.38 -0.86
CA ILE A 662 3.98 -2.28 -1.48
C ILE A 662 5.48 -2.53 -1.39
N THR A 663 6.23 -2.01 -2.37
CA THR A 663 7.69 -2.08 -2.37
C THR A 663 8.31 -1.33 -1.19
N SER A 664 9.59 -1.58 -0.91
CA SER A 664 10.34 -0.89 0.16
C SER A 664 10.37 0.63 -0.02
N SER A 665 10.35 1.10 -1.26
CA SER A 665 10.28 2.52 -1.61
C SER A 665 8.88 3.12 -1.45
N GLY A 666 7.85 2.30 -1.24
CA GLY A 666 6.46 2.73 -1.21
C GLY A 666 5.86 3.09 -2.57
N ARG A 667 6.59 2.88 -3.68
CA ARG A 667 6.24 3.41 -5.02
C ARG A 667 5.40 2.48 -5.87
N ILE A 668 5.49 1.18 -5.64
CA ILE A 668 4.75 0.18 -6.42
C ILE A 668 3.87 -0.60 -5.46
N ALA A 669 2.60 -0.67 -5.78
CA ALA A 669 1.63 -1.50 -5.10
C ALA A 669 1.15 -2.63 -6.02
N ALA A 670 1.03 -3.84 -5.48
CA ALA A 670 0.47 -5.00 -6.19
C ALA A 670 -0.88 -5.36 -5.57
N PHE A 671 -1.93 -5.47 -6.39
CA PHE A 671 -3.27 -5.80 -5.90
C PHE A 671 -4.08 -6.58 -6.93
N PHE A 672 -5.15 -7.19 -6.46
CA PHE A 672 -6.14 -7.83 -7.31
C PHE A 672 -7.22 -6.84 -7.73
N SER A 673 -7.58 -6.83 -9.02
CA SER A 673 -8.72 -6.09 -9.53
C SER A 673 -9.70 -7.01 -10.23
N ALA A 674 -10.95 -6.98 -9.80
CA ALA A 674 -12.06 -7.69 -10.46
C ALA A 674 -12.64 -6.91 -11.67
N SER A 675 -12.14 -5.71 -11.93
CA SER A 675 -12.58 -4.87 -13.06
C SER A 675 -11.50 -4.80 -14.14
N PRO A 676 -11.86 -4.75 -15.43
CA PRO A 676 -10.90 -4.57 -16.51
C PRO A 676 -10.08 -3.30 -16.33
N VAL A 677 -8.77 -3.38 -16.63
CA VAL A 677 -7.87 -2.25 -16.65
C VAL A 677 -8.00 -1.54 -18.00
N PRO A 678 -8.34 -0.25 -18.06
CA PRO A 678 -8.33 0.49 -19.31
C PRO A 678 -6.96 0.46 -19.99
N ALA A 679 -6.93 0.30 -21.30
CA ALA A 679 -5.73 0.27 -22.13
C ALA A 679 -4.77 -0.94 -21.93
N ALA A 680 -5.14 -1.94 -21.13
CA ALA A 680 -4.37 -3.18 -21.02
C ALA A 680 -5.25 -4.39 -21.41
N PRO A 681 -4.67 -5.47 -21.94
CA PRO A 681 -5.41 -6.69 -22.27
C PRO A 681 -5.88 -7.37 -20.99
N SER A 682 -7.13 -7.08 -20.59
CA SER A 682 -7.74 -7.59 -19.35
C SER A 682 -8.44 -8.92 -19.61
N SER A 683 -8.37 -9.85 -18.66
CA SER A 683 -8.99 -11.17 -18.73
C SER A 683 -10.52 -11.14 -18.60
N GLY A 684 -11.11 -10.09 -18.07
CA GLY A 684 -12.51 -10.04 -17.69
C GLY A 684 -12.86 -10.89 -16.44
N HIS A 685 -11.91 -11.64 -15.90
CA HIS A 685 -12.08 -12.55 -14.75
C HIS A 685 -11.44 -12.03 -13.45
N GLY A 686 -10.67 -10.98 -13.52
CA GLY A 686 -9.88 -10.44 -12.41
C GLY A 686 -8.40 -10.70 -12.58
N ASP A 687 -7.62 -9.63 -12.43
CA ASP A 687 -6.21 -9.57 -12.76
C ASP A 687 -5.36 -9.12 -11.57
N VAL A 688 -4.10 -9.55 -11.53
CA VAL A 688 -3.08 -8.98 -10.65
C VAL A 688 -2.45 -7.77 -11.32
N ILE A 689 -2.51 -6.64 -10.65
CA ILE A 689 -2.11 -5.35 -11.16
C ILE A 689 -0.97 -4.77 -10.31
N LEU A 690 0.03 -4.24 -10.99
CA LEU A 690 1.04 -3.35 -10.41
C LEU A 690 0.69 -1.91 -10.77
N THR A 691 0.76 -1.01 -9.82
CA THR A 691 0.54 0.43 -10.05
C THR A 691 1.59 1.27 -9.33
N LEU A 692 1.86 2.46 -9.87
CA LEU A 692 2.67 3.46 -9.17
C LEU A 692 1.84 4.16 -8.10
N THR A 693 2.48 4.41 -6.97
CA THR A 693 1.95 5.25 -5.90
C THR A 693 2.56 6.61 -6.03
N SER A 694 2.06 7.68 -6.18
CA SER A 694 2.64 9.00 -6.47
C SER A 694 3.44 9.62 -5.30
N PHE A 695 4.30 8.85 -4.62
CA PHE A 695 5.17 9.36 -3.55
C PHE A 695 6.53 9.81 -4.03
#